data_6d58f0d75533958ec9b6995ee48d6d14
#
_entry.id   6d58f0d75533958ec9b6995ee48d6d14
#
_cell.length_a   1.000
_cell.length_b   1.000
_cell.length_c   1.000
_cell.angle_alpha   90.00
_cell.angle_beta   90.00
_cell.angle_gamma   90.00
#
_symmetry.space_group_name_H-M   'P 1'
#
loop_
_entity.id
_entity.type
_entity.pdbx_description
1 polymer ?
#
loop_
_entity_poly.entity_id
_entity_poly.type
_entity_poly.pdbx_seq_one_letter_code
_entity_poly.pdbx_strand_id
1 'polypeptide(L)'
;MNTPPTTRLTLAIIAAIIAAITAPAYAAETHDAAHDSPTTLNALQVIATPRGAAVAPTQVVGPNRYIIKAEDLDAMVTGNNGLAMLKQVPGASYTATDGLGLDISATSLFVRGFRMNEMGITFEGVPLNDNGFLSLTGTSVVNVGVPDGIGAITVSPGGAPVSVFSSSVNGGSLEYRLRELQDTPSLRVKQGVGSNNTLVTTVSGQSGQLGEQGPKVLVDLQRVSADKYQGEGTQNFLRGDLKLQQDVAWGDFTVFLSDSKAKVWGYNNISFDMIRKLGWKADIFYPDYAWAWYVASPENADKSCGAYTCGELSELIPYDTGQITRDRVSSINHRFQITPALSGNVQLYNANSHTQATLTDPTVPSPNGAPFSEQVQTPRVNRLGGMLNLQFETGAHTFTAGFWQEKSKAAAKTEWYQQPLLGEGPPLKATGPFDVYGPAFKTDNASSWVTRSRQFYLQDDIVLNDTLKLGVGFKAVDFRTSGGGLGDAKDRPVNGTLRAKSNFLPHVSLFWSPTESTDAFIDLSNTMNGYRVAQRGNIGYTASAWTITDQEEFDRVAGTLRPEKNWNLTVGASHRFDRLTITGDVFYNDIRNRLLSAAIGTQFAQINTVRLMPKMHVIGADLGITADLTDHLQFYQGVAVARSYYDSDFAVGDTVYPIKGNAQPGYPQISLVSDLSAHFGDWRFGATSTSYLRQPFTYENDIRVPTFWQVNTYAAYRFGADSAVPGLELRLDVSNLFNRHNIGTATIAGSSFSGDYQTLQRSAPRQLMFSTSMAF
;
A
#
# COMPACT_ATOMS: atom_id res chain seq x y z
N MET A 1 -34.22 -21.95 -6.87
CA MET A 1 -33.19 -21.04 -6.35
C MET A 1 -31.96 -21.18 -7.25
N ASN A 2 -31.78 -20.25 -8.18
CA ASN A 2 -30.66 -20.29 -9.12
C ASN A 2 -29.44 -19.62 -8.46
N THR A 3 -28.41 -20.42 -8.17
CA THR A 3 -27.11 -19.89 -7.75
C THR A 3 -26.47 -19.12 -8.92
N PRO A 4 -25.89 -17.93 -8.69
CA PRO A 4 -25.25 -17.15 -9.74
C PRO A 4 -24.04 -17.88 -10.35
N PRO A 5 -23.76 -17.71 -11.65
CA PRO A 5 -22.74 -18.47 -12.40
C PRO A 5 -21.31 -18.37 -11.83
N THR A 6 -21.01 -17.34 -11.08
CA THR A 6 -19.71 -17.16 -10.40
C THR A 6 -19.47 -18.18 -9.27
N THR A 7 -20.51 -18.62 -8.57
CA THR A 7 -20.40 -19.61 -7.49
C THR A 7 -20.14 -21.01 -8.06
N ARG A 8 -20.64 -21.31 -9.27
CA ARG A 8 -20.40 -22.60 -9.94
C ARG A 8 -18.98 -22.73 -10.47
N LEU A 9 -18.38 -21.66 -10.94
CA LEU A 9 -16.99 -21.65 -11.40
C LEU A 9 -16.01 -21.83 -10.25
N THR A 10 -16.26 -21.18 -9.11
CA THR A 10 -15.42 -21.32 -7.89
C THR A 10 -15.47 -22.73 -7.32
N LEU A 11 -16.66 -23.34 -7.27
CA LEU A 11 -16.82 -24.73 -6.83
C LEU A 11 -16.20 -25.74 -7.80
N ALA A 12 -16.26 -25.50 -9.10
CA ALA A 12 -15.65 -26.35 -10.11
C ALA A 12 -14.12 -26.30 -10.06
N ILE A 13 -13.52 -25.12 -9.80
CA ILE A 13 -12.08 -24.96 -9.61
C ILE A 13 -11.62 -25.67 -8.34
N ILE A 14 -12.34 -25.54 -7.23
CA ILE A 14 -12.03 -26.22 -5.97
C ILE A 14 -12.14 -27.75 -6.14
N ALA A 15 -13.15 -28.24 -6.84
CA ALA A 15 -13.32 -29.67 -7.11
C ALA A 15 -12.22 -30.22 -8.04
N ALA A 16 -11.77 -29.44 -9.03
CA ALA A 16 -10.67 -29.82 -9.92
C ALA A 16 -9.31 -29.87 -9.17
N ILE A 17 -9.08 -28.94 -8.26
CA ILE A 17 -7.87 -28.91 -7.40
C ILE A 17 -7.87 -30.12 -6.44
N ILE A 18 -9.00 -30.43 -5.80
CA ILE A 18 -9.13 -31.58 -4.90
C ILE A 18 -8.95 -32.90 -5.68
N ALA A 19 -9.49 -33.01 -6.89
CA ALA A 19 -9.32 -34.19 -7.74
C ALA A 19 -7.86 -34.37 -8.23
N ALA A 20 -7.12 -33.28 -8.48
CA ALA A 20 -5.71 -33.35 -8.87
C ALA A 20 -4.78 -33.77 -7.71
N ILE A 21 -5.17 -33.46 -6.46
CA ILE A 21 -4.38 -33.76 -5.25
C ILE A 21 -4.66 -35.22 -4.76
N THR A 22 -5.82 -35.83 -5.09
CA THR A 22 -6.18 -37.15 -4.65
C THR A 22 -5.77 -38.27 -5.59
N ALA A 23 -5.07 -37.98 -6.69
CA ALA A 23 -4.52 -39.04 -7.56
C ALA A 23 -3.34 -39.74 -6.84
N PRO A 24 -3.32 -41.07 -6.78
CA PRO A 24 -2.28 -41.79 -6.06
C PRO A 24 -0.91 -41.60 -6.72
N ALA A 25 0.07 -41.13 -5.91
CA ALA A 25 1.45 -41.04 -6.32
C ALA A 25 2.01 -42.46 -6.52
N TYR A 26 2.32 -42.80 -7.76
CA TYR A 26 3.18 -43.95 -8.05
C TYR A 26 4.62 -43.60 -7.69
N ALA A 27 5.20 -44.34 -6.76
CA ALA A 27 6.60 -44.22 -6.40
C ALA A 27 7.50 -44.56 -7.62
N ALA A 28 8.31 -43.63 -8.03
CA ALA A 28 9.40 -43.87 -8.97
C ALA A 28 10.72 -43.83 -8.24
N GLU A 29 11.53 -44.81 -8.47
CA GLU A 29 12.86 -45.03 -7.89
C GLU A 29 13.85 -43.91 -8.26
N THR A 30 14.71 -43.61 -7.29
CA THR A 30 15.81 -42.65 -7.40
C THR A 30 16.88 -43.07 -8.39
N HIS A 31 17.15 -42.26 -9.39
CA HIS A 31 18.44 -42.25 -10.08
C HIS A 31 19.13 -40.89 -9.89
N ASP A 32 20.25 -40.94 -9.18
CA ASP A 32 21.23 -39.85 -9.10
C ASP A 32 21.80 -39.57 -10.50
N ALA A 33 21.55 -38.37 -10.99
CA ALA A 33 22.33 -37.75 -12.06
C ALA A 33 22.55 -36.28 -11.71
N ALA A 34 23.78 -35.98 -11.32
CA ALA A 34 24.24 -34.62 -11.16
C ALA A 34 24.13 -33.90 -12.50
N HIS A 35 23.18 -32.98 -12.65
CA HIS A 35 23.16 -31.97 -13.69
C HIS A 35 23.51 -30.64 -13.07
N ASP A 36 24.63 -30.06 -13.54
CA ASP A 36 24.98 -28.66 -13.33
C ASP A 36 23.81 -27.78 -13.75
N SER A 37 23.14 -27.22 -12.76
CA SER A 37 22.08 -26.22 -12.99
C SER A 37 22.71 -24.95 -13.51
N PRO A 38 22.15 -24.31 -14.57
CA PRO A 38 22.62 -23.01 -15.01
C PRO A 38 22.44 -22.00 -13.87
N THR A 39 23.49 -21.26 -13.64
CA THR A 39 23.62 -20.23 -12.61
C THR A 39 22.42 -19.26 -12.69
N THR A 40 21.44 -19.46 -11.83
CA THR A 40 20.39 -18.47 -11.58
C THR A 40 21.08 -17.18 -11.22
N LEU A 41 20.59 -16.05 -11.80
CA LEU A 41 20.92 -14.69 -11.41
C LEU A 41 21.08 -14.62 -9.88
N ASN A 42 22.32 -14.61 -9.42
CA ASN A 42 22.63 -14.51 -8.01
C ASN A 42 22.19 -13.13 -7.49
N ALA A 43 20.95 -13.03 -7.06
CA ALA A 43 20.70 -12.20 -5.90
C ALA A 43 21.69 -12.69 -4.85
N LEU A 44 22.65 -11.84 -4.46
CA LEU A 44 23.67 -12.14 -3.47
C LEU A 44 22.98 -12.88 -2.31
N GLN A 45 23.39 -14.15 -2.11
CA GLN A 45 22.86 -14.97 -1.03
C GLN A 45 23.21 -14.32 0.30
N VAL A 46 22.20 -13.92 1.03
CA VAL A 46 22.33 -13.60 2.45
C VAL A 46 22.54 -14.90 3.18
N ILE A 47 23.76 -15.17 3.59
CA ILE A 47 24.07 -16.26 4.51
C ILE A 47 23.80 -15.74 5.91
N ALA A 48 22.59 -15.86 6.38
CA ALA A 48 22.28 -15.94 7.79
C ALA A 48 20.90 -16.55 7.97
N THR A 49 20.84 -17.78 8.39
CA THR A 49 19.66 -18.42 8.94
C THR A 49 19.64 -18.14 10.44
N PRO A 50 18.86 -17.21 10.95
CA PRO A 50 18.52 -17.24 12.36
C PRO A 50 17.53 -18.39 12.57
N ARG A 51 17.88 -19.36 13.35
CA ARG A 51 16.97 -20.37 13.87
C ARG A 51 16.12 -19.74 14.97
N GLY A 52 15.01 -19.15 14.61
CA GLY A 52 14.07 -18.58 15.58
C GLY A 52 13.40 -17.34 15.00
N ALA A 53 12.08 -17.36 14.90
CA ALA A 53 11.30 -16.33 14.25
C ALA A 53 11.23 -15.04 15.08
N ALA A 54 12.30 -14.24 15.07
CA ALA A 54 12.16 -12.83 15.25
C ALA A 54 11.88 -12.21 13.89
N VAL A 55 10.89 -11.38 13.82
CA VAL A 55 10.49 -10.69 12.61
C VAL A 55 11.38 -9.46 12.44
N ALA A 56 12.67 -9.69 12.20
CA ALA A 56 13.61 -8.63 11.87
C ALA A 56 13.75 -8.57 10.35
N PRO A 57 13.50 -7.42 9.70
CA PRO A 57 13.73 -7.32 8.27
C PRO A 57 15.21 -7.57 8.00
N THR A 58 15.52 -8.55 7.16
CA THR A 58 16.89 -8.82 6.77
C THR A 58 17.37 -7.69 5.88
N GLN A 59 18.33 -6.90 6.33
CA GLN A 59 19.03 -5.97 5.45
C GLN A 59 19.86 -6.79 4.47
N VAL A 60 19.56 -6.64 3.20
CA VAL A 60 20.28 -7.37 2.15
C VAL A 60 21.52 -6.62 1.77
N VAL A 61 22.54 -7.40 1.48
CA VAL A 61 23.79 -6.96 0.88
C VAL A 61 23.53 -6.36 -0.49
N GLY A 62 23.41 -5.07 -0.53
CA GLY A 62 23.14 -4.22 -1.69
C GLY A 62 22.75 -2.85 -1.19
N PRO A 63 22.95 -1.78 -1.93
CA PRO A 63 22.72 -0.46 -1.42
C PRO A 63 21.25 -0.31 -0.98
N ASN A 64 21.06 -0.04 0.32
CA ASN A 64 19.81 0.45 0.88
C ASN A 64 18.57 -0.43 0.63
N ARG A 65 18.66 -1.75 0.88
CA ARG A 65 17.54 -2.68 0.69
C ARG A 65 17.23 -3.49 1.94
N TYR A 66 15.93 -3.71 2.19
CA TYR A 66 15.42 -4.63 3.21
C TYR A 66 14.56 -5.69 2.53
N ILE A 67 14.71 -6.94 2.91
CA ILE A 67 13.84 -8.03 2.48
C ILE A 67 13.08 -8.58 3.68
N ILE A 68 11.76 -8.63 3.57
CA ILE A 68 10.87 -9.33 4.48
C ILE A 68 10.52 -10.64 3.80
N LYS A 69 10.89 -11.77 4.42
CA LYS A 69 10.74 -13.11 3.84
C LYS A 69 9.41 -13.75 4.20
N ALA A 70 9.10 -14.88 3.54
CA ALA A 70 7.90 -15.65 3.78
C ALA A 70 7.72 -16.07 5.25
N GLU A 71 8.81 -16.45 5.93
CA GLU A 71 8.77 -16.86 7.35
C GLU A 71 8.31 -15.70 8.25
N ASP A 72 8.79 -14.48 7.97
CA ASP A 72 8.39 -13.26 8.68
C ASP A 72 6.92 -12.94 8.42
N LEU A 73 6.47 -13.13 7.17
CA LEU A 73 5.08 -12.93 6.75
C LEU A 73 4.14 -13.95 7.42
N ASP A 74 4.57 -15.19 7.57
CA ASP A 74 3.80 -16.23 8.27
C ASP A 74 3.65 -15.96 9.77
N ALA A 75 4.56 -15.19 10.36
CA ALA A 75 4.48 -14.76 11.76
C ALA A 75 3.47 -13.61 12.00
N MET A 76 2.84 -13.06 10.96
CA MET A 76 1.81 -12.03 11.10
C MET A 76 0.47 -12.56 11.61
N VAL A 77 -0.34 -11.63 12.12
CA VAL A 77 -1.76 -11.87 12.41
C VAL A 77 -2.48 -12.29 11.12
N THR A 78 -3.21 -13.40 11.19
CA THR A 78 -3.98 -13.93 10.06
C THR A 78 -4.98 -12.88 9.54
N GLY A 79 -4.96 -12.60 8.23
CA GLY A 79 -5.83 -11.62 7.59
C GLY A 79 -5.29 -10.19 7.55
N ASN A 80 -4.13 -9.90 8.14
CA ASN A 80 -3.47 -8.59 8.01
C ASN A 80 -3.16 -8.28 6.54
N ASN A 81 -3.10 -6.99 6.21
CA ASN A 81 -2.71 -6.57 4.86
C ASN A 81 -1.18 -6.58 4.68
N GLY A 82 -0.73 -6.63 3.41
CA GLY A 82 0.70 -6.69 3.07
C GLY A 82 1.52 -5.43 3.43
N LEU A 83 0.88 -4.31 3.83
CA LEU A 83 1.58 -3.09 4.26
C LEU A 83 1.95 -3.14 5.74
N ALA A 84 1.23 -3.91 6.55
CA ALA A 84 1.43 -3.94 8.00
C ALA A 84 2.83 -4.46 8.41
N MET A 85 3.48 -5.26 7.55
CA MET A 85 4.86 -5.74 7.77
C MET A 85 5.90 -4.64 7.67
N LEU A 86 5.62 -3.62 6.88
CA LEU A 86 6.58 -2.54 6.61
C LEU A 86 6.91 -1.73 7.86
N LYS A 87 6.07 -1.78 8.91
CA LYS A 87 6.35 -1.11 10.20
C LYS A 87 7.64 -1.57 10.89
N GLN A 88 8.16 -2.74 10.51
CA GLN A 88 9.40 -3.27 11.07
C GLN A 88 10.65 -2.74 10.35
N VAL A 89 10.48 -2.20 9.13
CA VAL A 89 11.57 -1.56 8.39
C VAL A 89 11.91 -0.24 9.07
N PRO A 90 13.18 0.00 9.46
CA PRO A 90 13.61 1.28 10.00
C PRO A 90 13.22 2.43 9.04
N GLY A 91 12.78 3.56 9.60
CA GLY A 91 12.30 4.70 8.80
C GLY A 91 10.91 4.56 8.20
N ALA A 92 10.26 3.40 8.34
CA ALA A 92 8.86 3.21 7.98
C ALA A 92 7.93 3.47 9.18
N SER A 93 6.78 4.10 8.94
CA SER A 93 5.69 4.22 9.89
C SER A 93 4.38 3.79 9.26
N TYR A 94 3.75 2.79 9.83
CA TYR A 94 2.48 2.23 9.37
C TYR A 94 1.42 2.35 10.46
N THR A 95 0.26 2.89 10.11
CA THR A 95 -0.92 2.91 10.97
C THR A 95 -2.17 2.61 10.15
N ALA A 96 -3.18 2.04 10.81
CA ALA A 96 -4.48 1.76 10.24
C ALA A 96 -5.58 2.02 11.27
N THR A 97 -6.79 2.28 10.80
CA THR A 97 -7.95 2.48 11.65
C THR A 97 -8.48 1.15 12.18
N ASP A 98 -8.66 0.16 11.32
CA ASP A 98 -9.10 -1.17 11.75
C ASP A 98 -7.93 -2.10 12.10
N GLY A 99 -8.22 -3.17 12.85
CA GLY A 99 -7.18 -4.06 13.39
C GLY A 99 -6.41 -4.86 12.36
N LEU A 100 -6.97 -5.07 11.16
CA LEU A 100 -6.34 -5.80 10.06
C LEU A 100 -5.88 -4.87 8.91
N GLY A 101 -6.18 -3.56 8.99
CA GLY A 101 -5.84 -2.58 7.96
C GLY A 101 -6.55 -2.84 6.63
N LEU A 102 -7.84 -3.16 6.68
CA LEU A 102 -8.64 -3.52 5.51
C LEU A 102 -9.08 -2.30 4.71
N ASP A 103 -9.26 -1.16 5.35
CA ASP A 103 -9.61 0.08 4.66
C ASP A 103 -8.38 0.83 4.22
N ILE A 104 -8.08 0.82 2.90
CA ILE A 104 -6.92 1.53 2.34
C ILE A 104 -7.01 3.04 2.53
N SER A 105 -8.22 3.62 2.50
CA SER A 105 -8.44 5.04 2.73
C SER A 105 -8.17 5.46 4.18
N ALA A 106 -8.22 4.50 5.09
CA ALA A 106 -7.94 4.65 6.52
C ALA A 106 -6.59 4.08 6.95
N THR A 107 -5.68 3.87 5.99
CA THR A 107 -4.32 3.34 6.20
C THR A 107 -3.29 4.40 5.85
N SER A 108 -2.28 4.57 6.66
CA SER A 108 -1.16 5.48 6.42
C SER A 108 0.16 4.72 6.44
N LEU A 109 0.97 4.93 5.42
CA LEU A 109 2.36 4.47 5.35
C LEU A 109 3.25 5.63 4.93
N PHE A 110 4.29 5.88 5.73
CA PHE A 110 5.42 6.72 5.35
C PHE A 110 6.71 5.91 5.40
N VAL A 111 7.61 6.20 4.48
CA VAL A 111 8.98 5.69 4.49
C VAL A 111 9.91 6.89 4.29
N ARG A 112 10.71 7.22 5.30
CA ARG A 112 11.65 8.37 5.29
C ARG A 112 11.00 9.69 4.83
N GLY A 113 9.79 9.98 5.28
CA GLY A 113 9.04 11.20 4.96
C GLY A 113 8.23 11.14 3.67
N PHE A 114 8.35 10.11 2.87
CA PHE A 114 7.53 9.90 1.67
C PHE A 114 6.30 9.05 1.99
N ARG A 115 5.18 9.47 1.45
CA ARG A 115 3.93 8.70 1.55
C ARG A 115 3.96 7.49 0.60
N MET A 116 3.16 6.49 0.88
CA MET A 116 2.99 5.29 0.07
C MET A 116 2.79 5.58 -1.43
N ASN A 117 2.04 6.60 -1.77
CA ASN A 117 1.76 7.00 -3.15
C ASN A 117 2.94 7.72 -3.86
N GLU A 118 4.02 8.01 -3.14
CA GLU A 118 5.27 8.56 -3.68
C GLU A 118 6.34 7.48 -3.91
N MET A 119 6.01 6.22 -3.61
CA MET A 119 6.88 5.06 -3.78
C MET A 119 6.49 4.26 -5.03
N GLY A 120 7.47 3.64 -5.67
CA GLY A 120 7.24 2.68 -6.74
C GLY A 120 6.77 1.34 -6.16
N ILE A 121 5.53 0.94 -6.42
CA ILE A 121 4.99 -0.32 -5.90
C ILE A 121 4.79 -1.29 -7.06
N THR A 122 5.36 -2.49 -6.95
CA THR A 122 5.18 -3.56 -7.94
C THR A 122 4.66 -4.83 -7.28
N PHE A 123 3.89 -5.61 -8.03
CA PHE A 123 3.45 -6.95 -7.65
C PHE A 123 3.74 -7.93 -8.80
N GLU A 124 4.55 -8.95 -8.57
CA GLU A 124 5.08 -9.84 -9.62
C GLU A 124 5.68 -9.05 -10.81
N GLY A 125 6.39 -7.96 -10.51
CA GLY A 125 6.99 -7.06 -11.50
C GLY A 125 6.03 -6.07 -12.16
N VAL A 126 4.71 -6.23 -12.03
CA VAL A 126 3.73 -5.30 -12.58
C VAL A 126 3.67 -4.03 -11.73
N PRO A 127 3.89 -2.83 -12.28
CA PRO A 127 3.72 -1.58 -11.56
C PRO A 127 2.27 -1.40 -11.10
N LEU A 128 2.03 -1.21 -9.81
CA LEU A 128 0.69 -0.95 -9.28
C LEU A 128 0.33 0.54 -9.31
N ASN A 129 1.32 1.43 -9.19
CA ASN A 129 1.08 2.87 -9.24
C ASN A 129 0.55 3.29 -10.61
N ASP A 130 -0.50 4.03 -10.60
CA ASP A 130 -0.99 4.79 -11.75
C ASP A 130 -1.07 6.28 -11.41
N ASN A 131 -1.41 7.11 -12.36
CA ASN A 131 -1.69 8.53 -12.13
C ASN A 131 -3.18 8.76 -11.87
N GLY A 132 -3.92 7.70 -11.58
CA GLY A 132 -5.35 7.71 -11.40
C GLY A 132 -5.79 8.35 -10.09
N PHE A 133 -7.06 8.56 -10.04
CA PHE A 133 -7.79 9.24 -9.01
C PHE A 133 -8.33 8.24 -7.96
N LEU A 134 -8.49 8.67 -6.71
CA LEU A 134 -8.94 7.89 -5.54
C LEU A 134 -8.07 6.70 -5.15
N SER A 135 -7.11 6.38 -5.93
CA SER A 135 -6.13 5.41 -5.53
C SER A 135 -4.93 6.15 -5.00
N LEU A 136 -4.65 6.03 -3.71
CA LEU A 136 -3.47 6.63 -3.10
C LEU A 136 -2.18 6.12 -3.74
N THR A 137 -2.27 4.97 -4.37
CA THR A 137 -1.14 4.24 -4.94
C THR A 137 -1.43 3.66 -6.31
N GLY A 138 -2.57 3.98 -6.90
CA GLY A 138 -3.09 3.24 -8.02
C GLY A 138 -3.83 1.98 -7.57
N THR A 139 -3.68 0.87 -8.26
CA THR A 139 -4.17 -0.43 -7.81
C THR A 139 -3.45 -0.81 -6.52
N SER A 140 -4.18 -0.97 -5.43
CA SER A 140 -3.58 -1.08 -4.09
C SER A 140 -3.17 -2.51 -3.72
N VAL A 141 -2.00 -2.68 -3.10
CA VAL A 141 -1.56 -3.95 -2.49
C VAL A 141 -2.43 -4.39 -1.30
N VAL A 142 -3.27 -3.51 -0.75
CA VAL A 142 -4.28 -3.91 0.24
C VAL A 142 -5.38 -4.73 -0.41
N ASN A 143 -5.67 -4.49 -1.67
CA ASN A 143 -6.69 -5.19 -2.43
C ASN A 143 -6.10 -6.32 -3.29
N VAL A 144 -4.99 -6.05 -4.00
CA VAL A 144 -4.32 -7.00 -4.90
C VAL A 144 -3.45 -7.94 -4.08
N GLY A 145 -3.50 -9.21 -4.43
CA GLY A 145 -2.73 -10.27 -3.79
C GLY A 145 -3.34 -10.78 -2.47
N VAL A 146 -3.22 -12.07 -2.28
CA VAL A 146 -3.54 -12.73 -1.01
C VAL A 146 -2.34 -12.57 -0.08
N PRO A 147 -2.45 -11.87 1.07
CA PRO A 147 -1.29 -11.61 1.93
C PRO A 147 -0.55 -12.86 2.39
N ASP A 148 -1.27 -13.95 2.68
CA ASP A 148 -0.68 -15.25 3.04
C ASP A 148 0.06 -15.94 1.87
N GLY A 149 -0.19 -15.52 0.62
CA GLY A 149 0.47 -15.99 -0.60
C GLY A 149 1.77 -15.25 -0.93
N ILE A 150 2.03 -14.11 -0.25
CA ILE A 150 3.25 -13.33 -0.48
C ILE A 150 4.47 -14.11 0.04
N GLY A 151 5.50 -14.25 -0.79
CA GLY A 151 6.75 -14.92 -0.47
C GLY A 151 7.85 -13.96 -0.03
N ALA A 152 7.85 -12.74 -0.57
CA ALA A 152 8.83 -11.72 -0.21
C ALA A 152 8.33 -10.31 -0.47
N ILE A 153 8.77 -9.35 0.35
CA ILE A 153 8.62 -7.92 0.11
C ILE A 153 10.01 -7.29 0.16
N THR A 154 10.43 -6.69 -0.96
CA THR A 154 11.67 -5.92 -1.01
C THR A 154 11.36 -4.44 -0.86
N VAL A 155 12.02 -3.78 0.08
CA VAL A 155 11.89 -2.36 0.37
C VAL A 155 13.19 -1.65 0.04
N SER A 156 13.15 -0.64 -0.81
CA SER A 156 14.30 0.24 -1.13
C SER A 156 13.93 1.67 -0.75
N PRO A 157 14.25 2.13 0.47
CA PRO A 157 13.84 3.45 0.94
C PRO A 157 14.65 4.58 0.30
N GLY A 158 14.01 5.70 -0.04
CA GLY A 158 14.65 6.94 -0.47
C GLY A 158 15.03 6.99 -1.95
N GLY A 159 15.75 6.01 -2.47
CA GLY A 159 16.13 5.91 -3.88
C GLY A 159 15.67 4.58 -4.48
N ALA A 160 14.75 4.59 -5.44
CA ALA A 160 14.38 3.36 -6.15
C ALA A 160 15.50 2.94 -7.11
N PRO A 161 15.82 1.64 -7.21
CA PRO A 161 16.72 1.14 -8.23
C PRO A 161 16.33 1.59 -9.64
N VAL A 162 17.29 1.78 -10.52
CA VAL A 162 17.00 2.20 -11.90
C VAL A 162 16.10 1.22 -12.64
N SER A 163 16.14 -0.07 -12.29
CA SER A 163 15.33 -1.14 -12.87
C SER A 163 13.85 -1.12 -12.48
N VAL A 164 13.46 -0.36 -11.46
CA VAL A 164 12.06 -0.27 -11.05
C VAL A 164 11.28 0.63 -12.01
N PHE A 165 10.31 0.06 -12.69
CA PHE A 165 9.39 0.78 -13.55
C PHE A 165 8.19 1.29 -12.77
N SER A 166 8.02 2.60 -12.71
CA SER A 166 6.88 3.25 -12.05
C SER A 166 6.83 4.73 -12.40
N SER A 167 5.63 5.31 -12.33
CA SER A 167 5.43 6.77 -12.45
C SER A 167 5.66 7.54 -11.15
N SER A 168 5.92 6.84 -10.04
CA SER A 168 6.12 7.41 -8.69
C SER A 168 7.24 6.65 -7.99
N VAL A 169 8.39 7.27 -7.77
CA VAL A 169 9.59 6.60 -7.21
C VAL A 169 10.43 7.49 -6.29
N ASN A 170 9.96 8.69 -5.98
CA ASN A 170 10.77 9.64 -5.18
C ASN A 170 11.03 9.14 -3.75
N GLY A 171 10.12 8.34 -3.20
CA GLY A 171 10.25 7.73 -1.87
C GLY A 171 10.95 6.36 -1.86
N GLY A 172 11.36 5.86 -3.03
CA GLY A 172 11.93 4.52 -3.15
C GLY A 172 10.97 3.51 -3.78
N SER A 173 11.12 2.22 -3.47
CA SER A 173 10.25 1.15 -4.00
C SER A 173 9.83 0.12 -2.97
N LEU A 174 8.68 -0.51 -3.24
CA LEU A 174 8.12 -1.69 -2.58
C LEU A 174 7.83 -2.75 -3.65
N GLU A 175 8.51 -3.87 -3.58
CA GLU A 175 8.39 -4.95 -4.57
C GLU A 175 7.84 -6.20 -3.90
N TYR A 176 6.63 -6.60 -4.27
CA TYR A 176 5.93 -7.76 -3.75
C TYR A 176 6.07 -8.94 -4.71
N ARG A 177 6.39 -10.11 -4.17
CA ARG A 177 6.47 -11.38 -4.89
C ARG A 177 5.62 -12.43 -4.20
N LEU A 178 4.89 -13.22 -4.98
CA LEU A 178 4.25 -14.44 -4.48
C LEU A 178 5.32 -15.48 -4.10
N ARG A 179 4.91 -16.47 -3.34
CA ARG A 179 5.76 -17.64 -3.02
C ARG A 179 6.28 -18.28 -4.30
N GLU A 180 7.49 -18.81 -4.20
CA GLU A 180 8.09 -19.56 -5.29
C GLU A 180 7.31 -20.86 -5.52
N LEU A 181 7.21 -21.25 -6.79
CA LEU A 181 6.60 -22.51 -7.19
C LEU A 181 7.55 -23.67 -6.86
N GLN A 182 7.06 -24.63 -6.11
CA GLN A 182 7.83 -25.80 -5.67
C GLN A 182 7.61 -26.99 -6.62
N ASP A 183 8.54 -27.95 -6.60
CA ASP A 183 8.43 -29.17 -7.41
C ASP A 183 7.47 -30.18 -6.78
N THR A 184 7.23 -30.09 -5.48
CA THR A 184 6.32 -30.95 -4.74
C THR A 184 4.95 -30.31 -4.52
N PRO A 185 3.85 -31.07 -4.63
CA PRO A 185 2.54 -30.52 -4.31
C PRO A 185 2.42 -30.17 -2.83
N SER A 186 1.67 -29.12 -2.56
CA SER A 186 1.37 -28.72 -1.18
C SER A 186 -0.01 -28.04 -1.10
N LEU A 187 -0.66 -28.17 0.04
CA LEU A 187 -1.90 -27.50 0.36
C LEU A 187 -1.78 -26.91 1.76
N ARG A 188 -2.08 -25.62 1.91
CA ARG A 188 -2.15 -24.97 3.21
C ARG A 188 -3.52 -24.34 3.40
N VAL A 189 -4.13 -24.61 4.54
CA VAL A 189 -5.40 -24.00 4.95
C VAL A 189 -5.19 -23.23 6.24
N LYS A 190 -5.62 -21.97 6.25
CA LYS A 190 -5.64 -21.10 7.43
C LYS A 190 -7.06 -20.67 7.75
N GLN A 191 -7.45 -20.76 9.01
CA GLN A 191 -8.73 -20.27 9.51
C GLN A 191 -8.49 -19.38 10.72
N GLY A 192 -9.02 -18.15 10.68
CA GLY A 192 -8.96 -17.20 11.78
C GLY A 192 -10.35 -16.77 12.23
N VAL A 193 -10.54 -16.62 13.56
CA VAL A 193 -11.73 -16.05 14.18
C VAL A 193 -11.28 -15.01 15.22
N GLY A 194 -11.95 -13.88 15.30
CA GLY A 194 -11.47 -12.80 16.17
C GLY A 194 -12.55 -11.82 16.63
N SER A 195 -12.11 -10.80 17.33
CA SER A 195 -12.96 -9.68 17.76
C SER A 195 -13.74 -9.09 16.60
N ASN A 196 -14.89 -8.49 16.88
CA ASN A 196 -15.79 -7.88 15.87
C ASN A 196 -16.22 -8.87 14.77
N ASN A 197 -16.62 -10.08 15.17
CA ASN A 197 -17.07 -11.13 14.27
C ASN A 197 -16.09 -11.39 13.10
N THR A 198 -14.80 -11.16 13.33
CA THR A 198 -13.77 -11.37 12.31
C THR A 198 -13.68 -12.85 11.95
N LEU A 199 -13.78 -13.12 10.67
CA LEU A 199 -13.60 -14.44 10.07
C LEU A 199 -12.65 -14.32 8.88
N VAL A 200 -11.56 -15.08 8.91
CA VAL A 200 -10.58 -15.16 7.82
C VAL A 200 -10.41 -16.61 7.40
N THR A 201 -10.56 -16.88 6.13
CA THR A 201 -10.28 -18.19 5.55
C THR A 201 -9.31 -18.00 4.40
N THR A 202 -8.17 -18.69 4.44
CA THR A 202 -7.19 -18.71 3.34
C THR A 202 -6.91 -20.14 2.94
N VAL A 203 -6.87 -20.40 1.65
CA VAL A 203 -6.47 -21.68 1.05
C VAL A 203 -5.39 -21.38 0.03
N SER A 204 -4.22 -22.01 0.21
CA SER A 204 -3.06 -21.89 -0.67
C SER A 204 -2.68 -23.29 -1.16
N GLY A 205 -2.66 -23.49 -2.46
CA GLY A 205 -2.31 -24.78 -3.07
C GLY A 205 -1.24 -24.64 -4.14
N GLN A 206 -0.32 -25.60 -4.18
CA GLN A 206 0.67 -25.74 -5.25
C GLN A 206 0.56 -27.15 -5.84
N SER A 207 0.63 -27.25 -7.17
CA SER A 207 0.52 -28.53 -7.88
C SER A 207 1.80 -29.37 -7.80
N GLY A 208 2.93 -28.77 -7.46
CA GLY A 208 4.21 -29.34 -7.81
C GLY A 208 4.43 -29.35 -9.32
N GLN A 209 5.47 -30.04 -9.77
CA GLN A 209 5.76 -30.27 -11.19
C GLN A 209 4.74 -31.27 -11.77
N LEU A 210 3.94 -30.85 -12.76
CA LEU A 210 2.93 -31.70 -13.40
C LEU A 210 3.56 -32.54 -14.52
N GLY A 211 3.97 -33.76 -14.18
CA GLY A 211 4.73 -34.63 -15.10
C GLY A 211 6.20 -34.16 -15.26
N GLU A 212 6.95 -34.80 -16.14
CA GLU A 212 8.41 -34.56 -16.26
C GLU A 212 8.79 -33.16 -16.75
N GLN A 213 7.93 -32.52 -17.55
CA GLN A 213 8.18 -31.19 -18.13
C GLN A 213 6.92 -30.29 -18.13
N GLY A 214 5.91 -30.65 -17.35
CA GLY A 214 4.67 -29.88 -17.30
C GLY A 214 4.79 -28.60 -16.45
N PRO A 215 3.74 -27.79 -16.41
CA PRO A 215 3.74 -26.57 -15.64
C PRO A 215 3.67 -26.83 -14.14
N LYS A 216 4.08 -25.81 -13.37
CA LYS A 216 3.82 -25.65 -11.95
C LYS A 216 2.74 -24.60 -11.76
N VAL A 217 1.82 -24.85 -10.83
CA VAL A 217 0.68 -23.96 -10.58
C VAL A 217 0.59 -23.65 -9.09
N LEU A 218 0.40 -22.36 -8.75
CA LEU A 218 0.06 -21.88 -7.41
C LEU A 218 -1.30 -21.19 -7.48
N VAL A 219 -2.16 -21.50 -6.51
CA VAL A 219 -3.46 -20.84 -6.33
C VAL A 219 -3.61 -20.44 -4.87
N ASP A 220 -3.85 -19.16 -4.64
CA ASP A 220 -4.20 -18.61 -3.33
C ASP A 220 -5.62 -18.06 -3.37
N LEU A 221 -6.43 -18.38 -2.38
CA LEU A 221 -7.79 -17.86 -2.21
C LEU A 221 -7.97 -17.39 -0.77
N GLN A 222 -8.54 -16.19 -0.60
CA GLN A 222 -8.82 -15.64 0.72
C GLN A 222 -10.19 -14.98 0.77
N ARG A 223 -10.90 -15.26 1.85
CA ARG A 223 -12.10 -14.52 2.26
C ARG A 223 -11.88 -13.91 3.63
N VAL A 224 -12.18 -12.63 3.76
CA VAL A 224 -12.20 -11.90 5.04
C VAL A 224 -13.56 -11.30 5.24
N SER A 225 -14.12 -11.43 6.45
CA SER A 225 -15.31 -10.73 6.91
C SER A 225 -15.06 -10.26 8.33
N ALA A 226 -15.32 -8.99 8.61
CA ALA A 226 -15.19 -8.42 9.94
C ALA A 226 -16.21 -7.28 10.10
N ASP A 227 -16.78 -7.11 11.29
CA ASP A 227 -17.55 -5.93 11.60
C ASP A 227 -16.63 -4.76 11.96
N LYS A 228 -17.12 -3.54 11.84
CA LYS A 228 -16.44 -2.36 12.38
C LYS A 228 -16.29 -2.51 13.88
N TYR A 229 -15.15 -2.09 14.43
CA TYR A 229 -14.99 -2.09 15.91
C TYR A 229 -15.81 -0.99 16.60
N GLN A 230 -16.40 -0.09 15.81
CA GLN A 230 -17.20 1.03 16.26
C GLN A 230 -18.25 1.38 15.22
N GLY A 231 -19.47 1.70 15.66
CA GLY A 231 -20.62 1.86 14.76
C GLY A 231 -21.01 0.54 14.08
N GLU A 232 -21.92 0.61 13.15
CA GLU A 232 -22.41 -0.54 12.38
C GLU A 232 -21.76 -0.57 11.00
N GLY A 233 -21.68 -1.76 10.40
CA GLY A 233 -21.13 -2.01 9.07
C GLY A 233 -20.05 -3.09 9.06
N THR A 234 -19.76 -3.62 7.87
CA THR A 234 -18.88 -4.77 7.70
C THR A 234 -17.77 -4.51 6.68
N GLN A 235 -16.62 -5.15 6.89
CA GLN A 235 -15.50 -5.22 5.98
C GLN A 235 -15.50 -6.60 5.32
N ASN A 236 -15.63 -6.66 4.00
CA ASN A 236 -15.67 -7.94 3.28
C ASN A 236 -14.68 -7.93 2.12
N PHE A 237 -13.83 -8.96 2.07
CA PHE A 237 -12.88 -9.18 0.99
C PHE A 237 -13.02 -10.58 0.43
N LEU A 238 -12.91 -10.67 -0.88
CA LEU A 238 -12.68 -11.91 -1.61
C LEU A 238 -11.51 -11.68 -2.57
N ARG A 239 -10.45 -12.44 -2.43
CA ARG A 239 -9.21 -12.33 -3.21
C ARG A 239 -8.81 -13.68 -3.75
N GLY A 240 -8.18 -13.68 -4.92
CA GLY A 240 -7.58 -14.88 -5.48
C GLY A 240 -6.41 -14.54 -6.37
N ASP A 241 -5.34 -15.33 -6.24
CA ASP A 241 -4.15 -15.28 -7.08
C ASP A 241 -3.95 -16.62 -7.78
N LEU A 242 -3.47 -16.55 -8.99
CA LEU A 242 -3.00 -17.67 -9.78
C LEU A 242 -1.62 -17.34 -10.34
N LYS A 243 -0.66 -18.24 -10.13
CA LYS A 243 0.65 -18.18 -10.78
C LYS A 243 0.92 -19.53 -11.44
N LEU A 244 1.24 -19.51 -12.73
CA LEU A 244 1.60 -20.67 -13.52
C LEU A 244 2.96 -20.44 -14.13
N GLN A 245 3.86 -21.39 -14.01
CA GLN A 245 5.16 -21.37 -14.67
C GLN A 245 5.32 -22.62 -15.54
N GLN A 246 5.80 -22.42 -16.74
CA GLN A 246 6.16 -23.46 -17.70
C GLN A 246 7.59 -23.25 -18.16
N ASP A 247 8.46 -24.20 -17.84
CA ASP A 247 9.82 -24.19 -18.32
C ASP A 247 9.86 -24.64 -19.80
N VAL A 248 10.74 -24.02 -20.57
CA VAL A 248 10.98 -24.31 -21.99
C VAL A 248 12.50 -24.37 -22.25
N ALA A 249 12.92 -24.91 -23.37
CA ALA A 249 14.35 -25.16 -23.67
C ALA A 249 15.27 -23.91 -23.57
N TRP A 250 14.73 -22.71 -23.66
CA TRP A 250 15.46 -21.43 -23.68
C TRP A 250 14.98 -20.43 -22.65
N GLY A 251 14.30 -20.90 -21.58
CA GLY A 251 13.82 -20.07 -20.49
C GLY A 251 12.53 -20.59 -19.86
N ASP A 252 11.67 -19.68 -19.39
CA ASP A 252 10.37 -20.01 -18.85
C ASP A 252 9.31 -18.96 -19.19
N PHE A 253 8.06 -19.40 -19.19
CA PHE A 253 6.89 -18.53 -19.20
C PHE A 253 6.21 -18.55 -17.84
N THR A 254 5.95 -17.37 -17.30
CA THR A 254 5.15 -17.20 -16.07
C THR A 254 3.89 -16.41 -16.39
N VAL A 255 2.74 -16.98 -16.08
CA VAL A 255 1.43 -16.28 -16.11
C VAL A 255 1.01 -15.97 -14.69
N PHE A 256 0.63 -14.73 -14.45
CA PHE A 256 0.12 -14.26 -13.17
C PHE A 256 -1.26 -13.61 -13.35
N LEU A 257 -2.18 -13.91 -12.44
CA LEU A 257 -3.51 -13.32 -12.36
C LEU A 257 -3.87 -13.07 -10.90
N SER A 258 -4.35 -11.88 -10.60
CA SER A 258 -4.97 -11.52 -9.31
C SER A 258 -6.34 -10.88 -9.58
N ASP A 259 -7.39 -11.34 -8.89
CA ASP A 259 -8.75 -10.73 -8.90
C ASP A 259 -9.20 -10.54 -7.46
N SER A 260 -9.61 -9.33 -7.11
CA SER A 260 -10.10 -9.02 -5.77
C SER A 260 -11.37 -8.19 -5.81
N LYS A 261 -12.23 -8.42 -4.80
CA LYS A 261 -13.39 -7.59 -4.52
C LYS A 261 -13.41 -7.24 -3.04
N ALA A 262 -13.39 -5.96 -2.77
CA ALA A 262 -13.50 -5.39 -1.43
C ALA A 262 -14.81 -4.63 -1.28
N LYS A 263 -15.49 -4.80 -0.13
CA LYS A 263 -16.60 -3.97 0.33
C LYS A 263 -16.26 -3.49 1.72
N VAL A 264 -16.14 -2.18 1.90
CA VAL A 264 -15.65 -1.57 3.11
C VAL A 264 -16.61 -0.48 3.56
N TRP A 265 -17.17 -0.61 4.76
CA TRP A 265 -17.83 0.50 5.45
C TRP A 265 -16.77 1.41 6.06
N GLY A 266 -16.84 2.71 5.77
CA GLY A 266 -15.92 3.71 6.30
C GLY A 266 -16.17 4.04 7.76
N TYR A 267 -15.14 4.56 8.41
CA TYR A 267 -15.25 5.25 9.69
C TYR A 267 -15.34 6.74 9.44
N ASN A 268 -16.06 7.47 10.29
CA ASN A 268 -16.11 8.92 10.18
C ASN A 268 -14.72 9.53 10.46
N ASN A 269 -14.32 10.50 9.64
CA ASN A 269 -13.21 11.37 9.98
C ASN A 269 -13.57 12.24 11.17
N ILE A 270 -12.63 12.48 12.05
CA ILE A 270 -12.85 13.28 13.27
C ILE A 270 -11.80 14.37 13.40
N SER A 271 -12.09 15.33 14.27
CA SER A 271 -11.15 16.34 14.74
C SER A 271 -10.90 16.17 16.24
N PHE A 272 -9.91 16.86 16.79
CA PHE A 272 -9.70 16.86 18.25
C PHE A 272 -10.88 17.50 18.99
N ASP A 273 -11.54 18.50 18.38
CA ASP A 273 -12.75 19.11 18.94
C ASP A 273 -13.90 18.10 19.02
N MET A 274 -14.12 17.34 17.96
CA MET A 274 -15.12 16.26 17.94
C MET A 274 -14.84 15.20 19.02
N ILE A 275 -13.58 14.82 19.22
CA ILE A 275 -13.21 13.89 20.29
C ILE A 275 -13.57 14.46 21.66
N ARG A 276 -13.29 15.76 21.90
CA ARG A 276 -13.62 16.42 23.18
C ARG A 276 -15.12 16.53 23.41
N LYS A 277 -15.90 16.88 22.38
CA LYS A 277 -17.33 17.17 22.48
C LYS A 277 -18.23 15.93 22.36
N LEU A 278 -17.92 15.02 21.44
CA LEU A 278 -18.72 13.83 21.14
C LEU A 278 -18.17 12.56 21.77
N GLY A 279 -16.91 12.62 22.25
CA GLY A 279 -16.21 11.49 22.84
C GLY A 279 -15.54 10.58 21.79
N TRP A 280 -14.79 9.60 22.29
CA TRP A 280 -13.97 8.71 21.46
C TRP A 280 -14.78 7.77 20.56
N LYS A 281 -16.07 7.56 20.85
CA LYS A 281 -16.93 6.61 20.13
C LYS A 281 -17.80 7.23 19.04
N ALA A 282 -17.71 8.55 18.77
CA ALA A 282 -18.48 9.17 17.70
C ALA A 282 -18.13 8.58 16.34
N ASP A 283 -19.12 8.20 15.53
CA ASP A 283 -18.96 7.62 14.19
C ASP A 283 -20.17 8.04 13.33
N ILE A 284 -20.29 7.47 12.13
CA ILE A 284 -21.43 7.67 11.21
C ILE A 284 -22.76 7.38 11.92
N PHE A 285 -23.86 8.00 11.46
CA PHE A 285 -25.17 7.79 12.06
C PHE A 285 -25.81 6.43 11.72
N TYR A 286 -25.32 5.73 10.71
CA TYR A 286 -25.87 4.43 10.34
C TYR A 286 -25.90 3.46 11.56
N PRO A 287 -27.01 2.74 11.82
CA PRO A 287 -28.20 2.60 10.97
C PRO A 287 -29.37 3.55 11.29
N ASP A 288 -29.18 4.55 12.15
CA ASP A 288 -30.26 5.45 12.58
C ASP A 288 -30.58 6.53 11.54
N TYR A 289 -31.38 6.14 10.54
CA TYR A 289 -31.80 7.03 9.45
C TYR A 289 -32.69 8.18 9.95
N ALA A 290 -33.55 7.91 10.95
CA ALA A 290 -34.46 8.92 11.47
C ALA A 290 -33.69 10.03 12.21
N TRP A 291 -32.64 9.67 12.95
CA TRP A 291 -31.77 10.64 13.61
C TRP A 291 -30.97 11.46 12.58
N ALA A 292 -30.36 10.80 11.60
CA ALA A 292 -29.65 11.49 10.52
C ALA A 292 -30.58 12.49 9.79
N TRP A 293 -31.81 12.08 9.52
CA TRP A 293 -32.83 12.93 8.94
C TRP A 293 -33.12 14.16 9.80
N TYR A 294 -33.37 13.95 11.12
CA TYR A 294 -33.64 15.03 12.05
C TYR A 294 -32.48 16.04 12.09
N VAL A 295 -31.25 15.54 12.16
CA VAL A 295 -30.04 16.35 12.27
C VAL A 295 -29.81 17.17 10.98
N ALA A 296 -30.07 16.60 9.81
CA ALA A 296 -29.86 17.27 8.51
C ALA A 296 -31.05 18.13 8.06
N SER A 297 -32.21 18.07 8.74
CA SER A 297 -33.39 18.86 8.38
C SER A 297 -33.16 20.35 8.59
N PRO A 298 -33.40 21.24 7.60
CA PRO A 298 -33.16 22.68 7.71
C PRO A 298 -33.92 23.34 8.86
N GLU A 299 -35.12 22.89 9.20
CA GLU A 299 -35.93 23.40 10.32
C GLU A 299 -35.37 23.07 11.71
N ASN A 300 -34.37 22.21 11.77
CA ASN A 300 -33.66 21.83 12.99
C ASN A 300 -32.25 22.42 13.06
N ALA A 301 -31.74 23.09 12.01
CA ALA A 301 -30.36 23.52 11.91
C ALA A 301 -29.83 24.27 13.12
N ASP A 302 -30.63 25.19 13.70
CA ASP A 302 -30.25 25.99 14.85
C ASP A 302 -30.58 25.31 16.21
N LYS A 303 -31.22 24.14 16.21
CA LYS A 303 -31.53 23.41 17.42
C LYS A 303 -30.29 22.77 18.01
N SER A 304 -30.29 22.55 19.32
CA SER A 304 -29.20 21.82 19.98
C SER A 304 -29.27 20.32 19.64
N CYS A 305 -28.21 19.79 19.11
CA CYS A 305 -27.94 18.37 18.88
C CYS A 305 -26.74 17.91 19.73
N GLY A 306 -26.85 18.12 21.06
CA GLY A 306 -25.79 17.84 22.03
C GLY A 306 -24.78 19.00 22.11
N ALA A 307 -23.54 18.76 21.85
CA ALA A 307 -22.47 19.77 21.95
C ALA A 307 -22.30 20.65 20.68
N TYR A 308 -23.13 20.42 19.66
CA TYR A 308 -23.21 21.17 18.42
C TYR A 308 -24.66 21.58 18.13
N THR A 309 -24.89 22.53 17.24
CA THR A 309 -26.17 22.64 16.56
C THR A 309 -26.41 21.47 15.62
N CYS A 310 -27.64 21.17 15.25
CA CYS A 310 -27.95 20.10 14.33
C CYS A 310 -27.31 20.38 12.95
N GLY A 311 -27.33 21.64 12.47
CA GLY A 311 -26.69 22.03 11.24
C GLY A 311 -25.18 21.76 11.23
N GLU A 312 -24.46 22.19 12.30
CA GLU A 312 -23.04 21.87 12.44
C GLU A 312 -22.81 20.35 12.50
N LEU A 313 -23.61 19.61 13.25
CA LEU A 313 -23.45 18.17 13.41
C LEU A 313 -23.69 17.41 12.10
N SER A 314 -24.63 17.87 11.25
CA SER A 314 -24.90 17.28 9.93
C SER A 314 -23.69 17.38 8.99
N GLU A 315 -22.94 18.49 9.07
CA GLU A 315 -21.72 18.68 8.28
C GLU A 315 -20.51 17.87 8.82
N LEU A 316 -20.58 17.40 10.07
CA LEU A 316 -19.51 16.65 10.70
C LEU A 316 -19.71 15.13 10.61
N ILE A 317 -20.94 14.66 10.62
CA ILE A 317 -21.24 13.22 10.67
C ILE A 317 -22.26 12.87 9.58
N PRO A 318 -21.84 12.11 8.55
CA PRO A 318 -22.75 11.59 7.53
C PRO A 318 -23.62 10.46 8.08
N TYR A 319 -24.74 10.16 7.39
CA TYR A 319 -25.51 8.96 7.69
C TYR A 319 -24.68 7.71 7.47
N ASP A 320 -24.01 7.61 6.31
CA ASP A 320 -23.13 6.50 5.98
C ASP A 320 -21.94 6.93 5.13
N THR A 321 -20.94 6.07 5.02
CA THR A 321 -19.81 6.18 4.10
C THR A 321 -19.21 4.79 3.86
N GLY A 322 -18.65 4.57 2.68
CA GLY A 322 -17.98 3.32 2.35
C GLY A 322 -17.55 3.22 0.91
N GLN A 323 -17.01 2.06 0.56
CA GLN A 323 -16.59 1.81 -0.81
C GLN A 323 -16.69 0.34 -1.22
N ILE A 324 -16.89 0.13 -2.51
CA ILE A 324 -16.73 -1.16 -3.16
C ILE A 324 -15.64 -1.02 -4.21
N THR A 325 -14.63 -1.87 -4.15
CA THR A 325 -13.53 -1.86 -5.12
C THR A 325 -13.38 -3.24 -5.73
N ARG A 326 -13.12 -3.27 -7.02
CA ARG A 326 -12.68 -4.47 -7.73
C ARG A 326 -11.40 -4.17 -8.48
N ASP A 327 -10.35 -4.89 -8.13
CA ASP A 327 -9.04 -4.79 -8.75
C ASP A 327 -8.70 -6.10 -9.46
N ARG A 328 -8.13 -5.99 -10.66
CA ARG A 328 -7.60 -7.10 -11.43
C ARG A 328 -6.23 -6.75 -11.98
N VAL A 329 -5.30 -7.66 -11.79
CA VAL A 329 -3.96 -7.57 -12.37
C VAL A 329 -3.65 -8.89 -13.06
N SER A 330 -3.16 -8.82 -14.27
CA SER A 330 -2.72 -10.00 -15.00
C SER A 330 -1.46 -9.70 -15.77
N SER A 331 -0.57 -10.67 -15.86
CA SER A 331 0.64 -10.57 -16.70
C SER A 331 1.05 -11.91 -17.26
N ILE A 332 1.78 -11.82 -18.38
CA ILE A 332 2.59 -12.90 -18.92
C ILE A 332 4.02 -12.41 -18.99
N ASN A 333 4.93 -13.15 -18.40
CA ASN A 333 6.36 -12.87 -18.40
C ASN A 333 7.09 -14.05 -19.06
N HIS A 334 8.02 -13.75 -19.95
CA HIS A 334 8.93 -14.72 -20.53
C HIS A 334 10.34 -14.34 -20.16
N ARG A 335 11.02 -15.20 -19.38
CA ARG A 335 12.46 -15.13 -19.13
C ARG A 335 13.17 -15.97 -20.18
N PHE A 336 14.24 -15.45 -20.74
CA PHE A 336 15.01 -16.12 -21.77
C PHE A 336 16.51 -15.93 -21.57
N GLN A 337 17.27 -16.90 -22.07
CA GLN A 337 18.72 -16.84 -22.13
C GLN A 337 19.14 -17.09 -23.59
N ILE A 338 19.77 -16.08 -24.21
CA ILE A 338 20.18 -16.12 -25.60
C ILE A 338 21.59 -16.74 -25.72
N THR A 339 22.48 -16.34 -24.80
CA THR A 339 23.82 -16.90 -24.62
C THR A 339 24.13 -17.03 -23.15
N PRO A 340 25.19 -17.75 -22.72
CA PRO A 340 25.57 -17.75 -21.30
C PRO A 340 25.79 -16.35 -20.69
N ALA A 341 26.16 -15.37 -21.54
CA ALA A 341 26.40 -13.98 -21.12
C ALA A 341 25.19 -13.05 -21.32
N LEU A 342 24.17 -13.43 -22.10
CA LEU A 342 23.04 -12.55 -22.44
C LEU A 342 21.71 -13.20 -22.09
N SER A 343 21.06 -12.64 -21.12
CA SER A 343 19.73 -13.03 -20.67
C SER A 343 18.77 -11.84 -20.65
N GLY A 344 17.49 -12.12 -20.45
CA GLY A 344 16.50 -11.06 -20.31
C GLY A 344 15.11 -11.56 -20.00
N ASN A 345 14.18 -10.62 -19.89
CA ASN A 345 12.77 -10.94 -19.79
C ASN A 345 11.90 -9.92 -20.51
N VAL A 346 10.79 -10.41 -21.05
CA VAL A 346 9.69 -9.60 -21.58
C VAL A 346 8.44 -9.87 -20.76
N GLN A 347 7.82 -8.80 -20.25
CA GLN A 347 6.56 -8.91 -19.54
C GLN A 347 5.50 -8.01 -20.17
N LEU A 348 4.32 -8.56 -20.44
CA LEU A 348 3.12 -7.82 -20.83
C LEU A 348 2.11 -7.93 -19.71
N TYR A 349 1.38 -6.85 -19.44
CA TYR A 349 0.41 -6.85 -18.35
C TYR A 349 -0.82 -5.98 -18.65
N ASN A 350 -1.91 -6.33 -17.97
CA ASN A 350 -3.11 -5.52 -17.86
C ASN A 350 -3.47 -5.34 -16.38
N ALA A 351 -3.83 -4.12 -15.98
CA ALA A 351 -4.27 -3.82 -14.63
C ALA A 351 -5.51 -2.92 -14.69
N ASN A 352 -6.57 -3.31 -13.99
CA ASN A 352 -7.84 -2.61 -13.97
C ASN A 352 -8.31 -2.41 -12.54
N SER A 353 -8.79 -1.21 -12.24
CA SER A 353 -9.42 -0.87 -10.97
C SER A 353 -10.78 -0.22 -11.23
N HIS A 354 -11.78 -0.64 -10.49
CA HIS A 354 -13.09 -0.02 -10.49
C HIS A 354 -13.55 0.14 -9.04
N THR A 355 -13.73 1.39 -8.62
CA THR A 355 -14.20 1.74 -7.28
C THR A 355 -15.54 2.46 -7.37
N GLN A 356 -16.37 2.25 -6.37
CA GLN A 356 -17.56 3.02 -6.06
C GLN A 356 -17.41 3.45 -4.61
N ALA A 357 -17.16 4.74 -4.40
CA ALA A 357 -17.06 5.34 -3.07
C ALA A 357 -18.33 6.16 -2.82
N THR A 358 -18.91 6.00 -1.65
CA THR A 358 -20.20 6.57 -1.29
C THR A 358 -20.12 7.37 0.00
N LEU A 359 -20.95 8.39 0.07
CA LEU A 359 -21.07 9.26 1.24
C LEU A 359 -22.45 9.91 1.22
N THR A 360 -23.19 9.84 2.31
CA THR A 360 -24.42 10.65 2.43
C THR A 360 -24.07 12.13 2.55
N ASP A 361 -24.59 12.94 1.62
CA ASP A 361 -24.24 14.36 1.46
C ASP A 361 -25.41 15.27 1.91
N PRO A 362 -25.31 15.93 3.07
CA PRO A 362 -26.34 16.85 3.56
C PRO A 362 -26.34 18.21 2.85
N THR A 363 -25.31 18.53 2.08
CA THR A 363 -25.22 19.80 1.33
C THR A 363 -26.00 19.78 0.02
N VAL A 364 -26.42 18.59 -0.43
CA VAL A 364 -27.21 18.36 -1.64
C VAL A 364 -28.49 17.60 -1.27
N PRO A 365 -29.59 18.30 -0.93
CA PRO A 365 -30.88 17.65 -0.63
C PRO A 365 -31.43 16.87 -1.84
N SER A 366 -32.20 15.83 -1.56
CA SER A 366 -32.88 15.04 -2.60
C SER A 366 -34.09 15.80 -3.16
N PRO A 367 -34.41 15.66 -4.47
CA PRO A 367 -35.55 16.35 -5.12
C PRO A 367 -36.91 16.03 -4.50
N ASN A 368 -37.08 14.90 -3.85
CA ASN A 368 -38.33 14.51 -3.15
C ASN A 368 -38.52 15.18 -1.79
N GLY A 369 -37.54 15.96 -1.31
CA GLY A 369 -37.60 16.64 -0.02
C GLY A 369 -36.81 15.95 1.11
N ALA A 370 -36.12 14.83 0.87
CA ALA A 370 -35.16 14.30 1.85
C ALA A 370 -34.01 15.30 2.03
N PRO A 371 -33.57 15.58 3.29
CA PRO A 371 -32.63 16.66 3.59
C PRO A 371 -31.18 16.37 3.15
N PHE A 372 -30.92 15.21 2.63
CA PHE A 372 -29.62 14.77 2.08
C PHE A 372 -29.81 13.83 0.89
N SER A 373 -28.73 13.52 0.22
CA SER A 373 -28.70 12.58 -0.89
C SER A 373 -27.50 11.62 -0.76
N GLU A 374 -27.51 10.54 -1.54
CA GLU A 374 -26.37 9.62 -1.64
C GLU A 374 -25.42 10.10 -2.72
N GLN A 375 -24.24 10.58 -2.34
CA GLN A 375 -23.16 10.92 -3.24
C GLN A 375 -22.36 9.67 -3.58
N VAL A 376 -22.18 9.41 -4.86
CA VAL A 376 -21.45 8.25 -5.36
C VAL A 376 -20.36 8.69 -6.32
N GLN A 377 -19.13 8.37 -6.00
CA GLN A 377 -17.98 8.58 -6.87
C GLN A 377 -17.55 7.25 -7.50
N THR A 378 -17.40 7.25 -8.84
CA THR A 378 -17.08 6.03 -9.59
C THR A 378 -15.78 6.16 -10.40
N PRO A 379 -14.60 6.14 -9.75
CA PRO A 379 -13.34 6.10 -10.48
C PRO A 379 -13.12 4.73 -11.13
N ARG A 380 -12.57 4.77 -12.34
CA ARG A 380 -12.18 3.59 -13.13
C ARG A 380 -10.82 3.84 -13.75
N VAL A 381 -9.96 2.84 -13.67
CA VAL A 381 -8.63 2.88 -14.28
C VAL A 381 -8.41 1.60 -15.07
N ASN A 382 -7.98 1.74 -16.33
CA ASN A 382 -7.61 0.61 -17.19
C ASN A 382 -6.21 0.85 -17.73
N ARG A 383 -5.32 -0.11 -17.53
CA ARG A 383 -3.90 -0.01 -17.86
C ARG A 383 -3.47 -1.20 -18.72
N LEU A 384 -2.70 -0.91 -19.74
CA LEU A 384 -2.01 -1.91 -20.57
C LEU A 384 -0.56 -1.48 -20.73
N GLY A 385 0.35 -2.34 -20.36
CA GLY A 385 1.78 -2.05 -20.44
C GLY A 385 2.61 -3.25 -20.81
N GLY A 386 3.86 -2.96 -21.16
CA GLY A 386 4.87 -3.96 -21.43
C GLY A 386 6.25 -3.45 -21.07
N MET A 387 7.13 -4.38 -20.70
CA MET A 387 8.51 -4.11 -20.35
C MET A 387 9.44 -5.16 -20.92
N LEU A 388 10.64 -4.72 -21.22
CA LEU A 388 11.80 -5.54 -21.63
C LEU A 388 12.94 -5.21 -20.70
N ASN A 389 13.61 -6.21 -20.15
CA ASN A 389 14.88 -6.08 -19.46
C ASN A 389 15.89 -7.02 -20.11
N LEU A 390 17.12 -6.55 -20.25
CA LEU A 390 18.26 -7.30 -20.77
C LEU A 390 19.40 -7.22 -19.77
N GLN A 391 20.14 -8.31 -19.62
CA GLN A 391 21.36 -8.38 -18.83
C GLN A 391 22.46 -8.99 -19.68
N PHE A 392 23.62 -8.34 -19.66
CA PHE A 392 24.82 -8.80 -20.36
C PHE A 392 26.01 -8.81 -19.41
N GLU A 393 26.62 -9.97 -19.22
CA GLU A 393 27.75 -10.18 -18.34
C GLU A 393 29.03 -10.32 -19.15
N THR A 394 30.08 -9.57 -18.80
CA THR A 394 31.38 -9.65 -19.45
C THR A 394 32.50 -9.22 -18.48
N GLY A 395 33.37 -10.17 -18.12
CA GLY A 395 34.45 -9.92 -17.16
C GLY A 395 33.92 -9.41 -15.82
N ALA A 396 34.34 -8.22 -15.39
CA ALA A 396 33.94 -7.59 -14.14
C ALA A 396 32.62 -6.81 -14.25
N HIS A 397 32.00 -6.73 -15.42
CA HIS A 397 30.85 -5.88 -15.72
C HIS A 397 29.58 -6.69 -15.89
N THR A 398 28.49 -6.19 -15.29
CA THR A 398 27.11 -6.65 -15.52
C THR A 398 26.28 -5.47 -16.02
N PHE A 399 26.11 -5.40 -17.34
CA PHE A 399 25.25 -4.38 -17.94
C PHE A 399 23.80 -4.80 -17.87
N THR A 400 22.94 -3.93 -17.34
CA THR A 400 21.50 -4.10 -17.38
C THR A 400 20.86 -2.93 -18.12
N ALA A 401 19.92 -3.23 -19.01
CA ALA A 401 19.14 -2.23 -19.73
C ALA A 401 17.67 -2.62 -19.74
N GLY A 402 16.78 -1.63 -19.65
CA GLY A 402 15.37 -1.93 -19.72
C GLY A 402 14.54 -0.82 -20.34
N PHE A 403 13.41 -1.22 -20.86
CA PHE A 403 12.42 -0.34 -21.47
C PHE A 403 11.02 -0.71 -20.98
N TRP A 404 10.25 0.31 -20.59
CA TRP A 404 8.85 0.18 -20.21
C TRP A 404 7.98 1.18 -20.96
N GLN A 405 6.83 0.69 -21.42
CA GLN A 405 5.77 1.53 -21.96
C GLN A 405 4.41 1.11 -21.41
N GLU A 406 3.62 2.10 -21.03
CA GLU A 406 2.26 1.89 -20.55
C GLU A 406 1.31 2.94 -21.14
N LYS A 407 0.06 2.53 -21.37
CA LYS A 407 -1.08 3.42 -21.58
C LYS A 407 -2.11 3.17 -20.50
N SER A 408 -2.40 4.21 -19.72
CA SER A 408 -3.45 4.22 -18.70
C SER A 408 -4.60 5.11 -19.16
N LYS A 409 -5.82 4.65 -18.93
CA LYS A 409 -7.04 5.45 -19.08
C LYS A 409 -7.70 5.53 -17.72
N ALA A 410 -7.86 6.74 -17.18
CA ALA A 410 -8.56 7.00 -15.94
C ALA A 410 -9.83 7.79 -16.25
N ALA A 411 -10.92 7.47 -15.59
CA ALA A 411 -12.18 8.22 -15.67
C ALA A 411 -12.84 8.23 -14.30
N ALA A 412 -13.52 9.31 -13.98
CA ALA A 412 -14.28 9.45 -12.75
C ALA A 412 -15.48 10.36 -12.97
N LYS A 413 -16.53 10.17 -12.18
CA LYS A 413 -17.67 11.06 -12.06
C LYS A 413 -18.21 11.01 -10.64
N THR A 414 -18.90 12.07 -10.23
CA THR A 414 -19.65 12.12 -8.97
C THR A 414 -21.12 12.26 -9.31
N GLU A 415 -21.95 11.41 -8.77
CA GLU A 415 -23.39 11.37 -8.99
C GLU A 415 -24.12 11.42 -7.65
N TRP A 416 -25.28 12.08 -7.63
CA TRP A 416 -26.16 12.12 -6.45
C TRP A 416 -27.45 11.39 -6.76
N TYR A 417 -27.84 10.55 -5.82
CA TYR A 417 -29.01 9.70 -5.89
C TYR A 417 -29.98 10.06 -4.77
N GLN A 418 -31.27 10.00 -5.10
CA GLN A 418 -32.32 10.40 -4.19
C GLN A 418 -32.48 9.39 -3.04
N GLN A 419 -32.40 9.87 -1.82
CA GLN A 419 -32.73 9.10 -0.62
C GLN A 419 -34.25 9.03 -0.44
N PRO A 420 -34.82 7.92 0.10
CA PRO A 420 -36.24 7.80 0.36
C PRO A 420 -36.70 8.75 1.46
N LEU A 421 -37.99 9.13 1.47
CA LEU A 421 -38.60 9.80 2.60
C LEU A 421 -38.71 8.86 3.81
N LEU A 422 -38.85 9.45 5.02
CA LEU A 422 -39.02 8.66 6.24
C LEU A 422 -40.23 7.73 6.11
N GLY A 423 -39.99 6.42 6.29
CA GLY A 423 -41.04 5.39 6.19
C GLY A 423 -41.37 4.93 4.76
N GLU A 424 -40.77 5.50 3.73
CA GLU A 424 -41.04 5.15 2.33
C GLU A 424 -40.04 4.18 1.70
N GLY A 425 -39.44 3.31 2.49
CA GLY A 425 -38.53 2.27 2.03
C GLY A 425 -37.18 2.30 2.74
N PRO A 426 -36.29 1.39 2.38
CA PRO A 426 -34.97 1.33 2.99
C PRO A 426 -34.08 2.44 2.41
N PRO A 427 -33.26 3.12 3.25
CA PRO A 427 -32.29 4.09 2.78
C PRO A 427 -31.26 3.46 1.85
N LEU A 428 -30.72 4.26 0.93
CA LEU A 428 -29.55 3.88 0.12
C LEU A 428 -28.36 3.66 1.08
N LYS A 429 -27.49 2.74 0.72
CA LYS A 429 -26.39 2.29 1.58
C LYS A 429 -25.06 2.34 0.87
N ALA A 430 -24.02 2.75 1.59
CA ALA A 430 -22.65 2.88 1.13
C ALA A 430 -22.07 1.61 0.46
N THR A 431 -22.44 0.43 0.89
CA THR A 431 -21.90 -0.84 0.39
C THR A 431 -22.88 -1.66 -0.44
N GLY A 432 -23.79 -0.97 -1.12
CA GLY A 432 -24.65 -1.61 -2.13
C GLY A 432 -23.83 -2.27 -3.23
N PRO A 433 -24.40 -3.19 -4.01
CA PRO A 433 -23.73 -3.67 -5.23
C PRO A 433 -23.53 -2.51 -6.21
N PHE A 434 -22.57 -2.61 -7.12
CA PHE A 434 -22.40 -1.64 -8.19
C PHE A 434 -23.70 -1.47 -8.98
N ASP A 435 -24.02 -0.22 -9.32
CA ASP A 435 -25.13 0.19 -10.20
C ASP A 435 -26.56 -0.08 -9.66
N VAL A 436 -26.77 -0.07 -8.34
CA VAL A 436 -28.12 -0.28 -7.74
C VAL A 436 -28.83 0.98 -7.25
N TYR A 437 -28.27 2.15 -7.44
CA TYR A 437 -28.85 3.40 -6.89
C TYR A 437 -29.99 3.99 -7.75
N GLY A 438 -30.29 3.40 -8.90
CA GLY A 438 -31.25 3.94 -9.84
C GLY A 438 -30.68 5.10 -10.67
N PRO A 439 -31.51 6.00 -11.23
CA PRO A 439 -31.05 7.16 -11.98
C PRO A 439 -30.53 8.25 -11.04
N ALA A 440 -29.35 8.80 -11.36
CA ALA A 440 -28.84 9.98 -10.69
C ALA A 440 -29.68 11.21 -11.05
N PHE A 441 -29.99 12.05 -10.08
CA PHE A 441 -30.65 13.32 -10.35
C PHE A 441 -29.67 14.47 -10.61
N LYS A 442 -28.40 14.29 -10.23
CA LYS A 442 -27.31 15.24 -10.45
C LYS A 442 -26.02 14.48 -10.77
N THR A 443 -25.27 15.00 -11.73
CA THR A 443 -23.92 14.51 -12.09
C THR A 443 -22.96 15.69 -12.16
N ASP A 444 -21.87 15.62 -11.44
CA ASP A 444 -20.79 16.60 -11.45
C ASP A 444 -19.43 15.93 -11.68
N ASN A 445 -18.43 16.76 -11.96
CA ASN A 445 -17.02 16.36 -11.99
C ASN A 445 -16.72 15.17 -12.91
N ALA A 446 -17.56 14.93 -13.95
CA ALA A 446 -17.24 13.91 -14.93
C ALA A 446 -15.94 14.25 -15.65
N SER A 447 -14.98 13.35 -15.61
CA SER A 447 -13.63 13.59 -16.14
C SER A 447 -12.99 12.32 -16.69
N SER A 448 -12.07 12.51 -17.65
CA SER A 448 -11.32 11.42 -18.25
C SER A 448 -9.92 11.86 -18.64
N TRP A 449 -8.93 11.01 -18.38
CA TRP A 449 -7.54 11.23 -18.70
C TRP A 449 -6.92 10.03 -19.40
N VAL A 450 -5.97 10.31 -20.27
CA VAL A 450 -5.08 9.31 -20.87
C VAL A 450 -3.64 9.65 -20.49
N THR A 451 -2.99 8.74 -19.76
CA THR A 451 -1.57 8.82 -19.45
C THR A 451 -0.80 7.86 -20.34
N ARG A 452 0.29 8.35 -20.93
CA ARG A 452 1.29 7.53 -21.61
C ARG A 452 2.59 7.64 -20.87
N SER A 453 3.09 6.52 -20.39
CA SER A 453 4.33 6.40 -19.63
C SER A 453 5.37 5.68 -20.47
N ARG A 454 6.59 6.21 -20.49
CA ARG A 454 7.76 5.57 -21.07
C ARG A 454 8.93 5.75 -20.15
N GLN A 455 9.70 4.69 -19.96
CA GLN A 455 10.92 4.70 -19.18
C GLN A 455 11.96 3.84 -19.87
N PHE A 456 13.19 4.31 -19.88
CA PHE A 456 14.39 3.57 -20.26
C PHE A 456 15.40 3.66 -19.12
N TYR A 457 16.16 2.61 -18.89
CA TYR A 457 17.33 2.66 -18.00
C TYR A 457 18.51 1.87 -18.59
N LEU A 458 19.69 2.27 -18.17
CA LEU A 458 20.95 1.55 -18.37
C LEU A 458 21.74 1.62 -17.07
N GLN A 459 22.31 0.50 -16.66
CA GLN A 459 23.19 0.39 -15.50
C GLN A 459 24.33 -0.57 -15.80
N ASP A 460 25.51 -0.28 -15.27
CA ASP A 460 26.66 -1.16 -15.19
C ASP A 460 27.00 -1.41 -13.73
N ASP A 461 26.95 -2.67 -13.31
CA ASP A 461 27.41 -3.13 -12.00
C ASP A 461 28.81 -3.73 -12.17
N ILE A 462 29.81 -3.08 -11.59
CA ILE A 462 31.22 -3.35 -11.79
C ILE A 462 31.81 -3.98 -10.53
N VAL A 463 32.37 -5.16 -10.64
CA VAL A 463 33.16 -5.80 -9.57
C VAL A 463 34.59 -5.25 -9.67
N LEU A 464 34.92 -4.27 -8.82
CA LEU A 464 36.25 -3.64 -8.82
C LEU A 464 37.31 -4.57 -8.20
N ASN A 465 36.94 -5.30 -7.16
CA ASN A 465 37.69 -6.39 -6.53
C ASN A 465 36.76 -7.23 -5.66
N ASP A 466 37.28 -8.21 -4.93
CA ASP A 466 36.51 -9.16 -4.12
C ASP A 466 35.66 -8.49 -3.00
N THR A 467 36.03 -7.27 -2.59
CA THR A 467 35.37 -6.54 -1.50
C THR A 467 34.61 -5.29 -1.97
N LEU A 468 34.80 -4.85 -3.22
CA LEU A 468 34.30 -3.55 -3.67
C LEU A 468 33.55 -3.66 -5.00
N LYS A 469 32.28 -3.19 -5.02
CA LYS A 469 31.42 -3.12 -6.19
C LYS A 469 30.94 -1.71 -6.42
N LEU A 470 30.87 -1.30 -7.67
CA LEU A 470 30.39 0.01 -8.11
C LEU A 470 29.23 -0.17 -9.08
N GLY A 471 28.07 0.43 -8.77
CA GLY A 471 26.95 0.53 -9.68
C GLY A 471 26.86 1.94 -10.26
N VAL A 472 26.78 2.05 -11.60
CA VAL A 472 26.60 3.34 -12.28
C VAL A 472 25.49 3.19 -13.31
N GLY A 473 24.47 4.02 -13.22
CA GLY A 473 23.35 3.94 -14.15
C GLY A 473 22.58 5.23 -14.27
N PHE A 474 21.57 5.22 -15.11
CA PHE A 474 20.62 6.32 -15.24
C PHE A 474 19.26 5.84 -15.73
N LYS A 475 18.23 6.66 -15.48
CA LYS A 475 16.91 6.58 -16.08
C LYS A 475 16.65 7.74 -17.02
N ALA A 476 15.88 7.47 -18.08
CA ALA A 476 15.18 8.45 -18.88
C ALA A 476 13.68 8.18 -18.81
N VAL A 477 12.87 9.21 -18.54
CA VAL A 477 11.42 9.07 -18.34
C VAL A 477 10.64 10.12 -19.15
N ASP A 478 9.45 9.73 -19.60
CA ASP A 478 8.51 10.61 -20.32
C ASP A 478 7.08 10.20 -19.94
N PHE A 479 6.46 10.95 -19.05
CA PHE A 479 5.09 10.77 -18.60
C PHE A 479 4.24 11.91 -19.15
N ARG A 480 3.28 11.59 -20.02
CA ARG A 480 2.35 12.56 -20.62
C ARG A 480 0.93 12.20 -20.28
N THR A 481 0.23 13.10 -19.61
CA THR A 481 -1.19 12.96 -19.27
C THR A 481 -1.98 14.05 -19.96
N SER A 482 -3.03 13.65 -20.68
CA SER A 482 -3.94 14.56 -21.38
C SER A 482 -5.37 14.21 -21.00
N GLY A 483 -6.22 15.22 -20.81
CA GLY A 483 -7.62 15.06 -20.47
C GLY A 483 -8.12 16.12 -19.52
N GLY A 484 -9.20 15.81 -18.84
CA GLY A 484 -9.89 16.71 -17.91
C GLY A 484 -11.40 16.49 -17.91
N GLY A 485 -12.18 17.58 -17.77
CA GLY A 485 -13.62 17.55 -17.67
C GLY A 485 -14.33 17.05 -18.91
N LEU A 486 -15.47 16.39 -18.69
CA LEU A 486 -16.40 15.94 -19.72
C LEU A 486 -17.70 16.74 -19.62
N GLY A 487 -18.26 17.13 -20.79
CA GLY A 487 -19.53 17.85 -20.87
C GLY A 487 -19.44 19.37 -20.64
N ASP A 488 -20.61 20.05 -20.60
CA ASP A 488 -20.73 21.51 -20.54
C ASP A 488 -21.11 22.02 -19.13
N ALA A 489 -20.96 21.19 -18.09
CA ALA A 489 -21.29 21.58 -16.71
C ALA A 489 -20.44 22.76 -16.26
N LYS A 490 -21.03 23.72 -15.54
CA LYS A 490 -20.33 24.91 -15.00
C LYS A 490 -19.16 24.53 -14.08
N ASP A 491 -19.24 23.38 -13.44
CA ASP A 491 -18.28 22.87 -12.46
C ASP A 491 -17.37 21.77 -13.02
N ARG A 492 -17.20 21.71 -14.34
CA ARG A 492 -16.31 20.71 -14.95
C ARG A 492 -14.85 20.93 -14.53
N PRO A 493 -14.09 19.84 -14.35
CA PRO A 493 -12.65 19.93 -14.21
C PRO A 493 -12.00 20.55 -15.45
N VAL A 494 -10.91 21.24 -15.26
CA VAL A 494 -10.13 21.84 -16.33
C VAL A 494 -9.59 20.78 -17.31
N ASN A 495 -9.37 21.20 -18.56
CA ASN A 495 -8.82 20.35 -19.62
C ASN A 495 -7.40 20.77 -19.96
N GLY A 496 -6.54 19.81 -20.22
CA GLY A 496 -5.18 20.12 -20.66
C GLY A 496 -4.25 18.93 -20.74
N THR A 497 -2.98 19.23 -21.00
CA THR A 497 -1.90 18.25 -21.08
C THR A 497 -0.75 18.67 -20.17
N LEU A 498 -0.34 17.76 -19.29
CA LEU A 498 0.88 17.90 -18.50
C LEU A 498 1.90 16.82 -18.90
N ARG A 499 3.17 17.21 -18.96
CA ARG A 499 4.25 16.30 -19.30
C ARG A 499 5.40 16.41 -18.34
N ALA A 500 5.73 15.31 -17.67
CA ALA A 500 6.92 15.17 -16.85
C ALA A 500 7.97 14.38 -17.64
N LYS A 501 9.08 15.03 -18.02
CA LYS A 501 10.15 14.44 -18.83
C LYS A 501 11.52 14.74 -18.25
N SER A 502 12.37 13.72 -18.20
CA SER A 502 13.82 13.84 -17.96
C SER A 502 14.56 12.83 -18.81
N ASN A 503 15.59 13.27 -19.50
CA ASN A 503 16.41 12.37 -20.32
C ASN A 503 17.54 11.70 -19.52
N PHE A 504 17.83 12.23 -18.32
CA PHE A 504 18.93 11.74 -17.50
C PHE A 504 18.63 11.95 -16.01
N LEU A 505 18.44 10.85 -15.30
CA LEU A 505 18.28 10.76 -13.85
C LEU A 505 19.34 9.76 -13.36
N PRO A 506 20.51 10.25 -12.91
CA PRO A 506 21.64 9.40 -12.55
C PRO A 506 21.40 8.62 -11.28
N HIS A 507 22.06 7.45 -11.19
CA HIS A 507 22.17 6.63 -10.00
C HIS A 507 23.60 6.10 -9.91
N VAL A 508 24.22 6.27 -8.74
CA VAL A 508 25.55 5.74 -8.43
C VAL A 508 25.51 5.09 -7.06
N SER A 509 25.99 3.86 -6.99
CA SER A 509 26.09 3.12 -5.73
C SER A 509 27.47 2.53 -5.57
N LEU A 510 28.03 2.61 -4.38
CA LEU A 510 29.28 1.95 -4.00
C LEU A 510 28.97 1.00 -2.85
N PHE A 511 29.36 -0.25 -3.00
CA PHE A 511 29.19 -1.27 -2.00
C PHE A 511 30.57 -1.85 -1.63
N TRP A 512 30.86 -1.90 -0.32
CA TRP A 512 32.14 -2.33 0.22
C TRP A 512 31.95 -3.35 1.35
N SER A 513 32.49 -4.55 1.18
CA SER A 513 32.50 -5.66 2.14
C SER A 513 33.93 -5.95 2.59
N PRO A 514 34.54 -5.14 3.48
CA PRO A 514 35.93 -5.33 3.92
C PRO A 514 36.18 -6.66 4.60
N THR A 515 35.16 -7.23 5.22
CA THR A 515 35.20 -8.55 5.85
C THR A 515 33.87 -9.29 5.60
N GLU A 516 33.82 -10.59 5.86
CA GLU A 516 32.58 -11.39 5.77
C GLU A 516 31.47 -10.93 6.72
N SER A 517 31.81 -10.17 7.75
CA SER A 517 30.88 -9.68 8.77
C SER A 517 30.55 -8.20 8.66
N THR A 518 31.21 -7.44 7.78
CA THR A 518 31.04 -5.98 7.66
C THR A 518 30.71 -5.58 6.23
N ASP A 519 29.63 -4.86 6.07
CA ASP A 519 29.20 -4.26 4.81
C ASP A 519 29.01 -2.75 5.00
N ALA A 520 29.37 -1.96 3.99
CA ALA A 520 29.11 -0.54 3.95
C ALA A 520 28.67 -0.13 2.55
N PHE A 521 27.89 0.94 2.42
CA PHE A 521 27.44 1.41 1.12
C PHE A 521 27.25 2.93 1.08
N ILE A 522 27.35 3.46 -0.11
CA ILE A 522 26.91 4.82 -0.47
C ILE A 522 25.97 4.67 -1.67
N ASP A 523 24.81 5.33 -1.60
CA ASP A 523 23.82 5.36 -2.68
C ASP A 523 23.41 6.79 -2.97
N LEU A 524 23.60 7.24 -4.21
CA LEU A 524 23.23 8.55 -4.70
C LEU A 524 22.35 8.41 -5.93
N SER A 525 21.12 8.90 -5.84
CA SER A 525 20.17 8.80 -6.94
C SER A 525 19.40 10.10 -7.18
N ASN A 526 19.01 10.31 -8.44
CA ASN A 526 18.03 11.33 -8.83
C ASN A 526 16.78 10.66 -9.36
N THR A 527 15.63 11.03 -8.85
CA THR A 527 14.33 10.44 -9.23
C THR A 527 13.34 11.52 -9.63
N MET A 528 12.27 11.15 -10.31
CA MET A 528 11.21 12.06 -10.75
C MET A 528 9.85 11.37 -10.73
N ASN A 529 8.81 12.07 -10.27
CA ASN A 529 7.43 11.63 -10.30
C ASN A 529 6.69 12.21 -11.51
N GLY A 530 5.72 11.44 -12.05
CA GLY A 530 4.73 11.91 -13.02
C GLY A 530 3.67 12.80 -12.35
N TYR A 531 2.99 13.65 -13.14
CA TYR A 531 1.84 14.40 -12.64
C TYR A 531 0.64 13.48 -12.40
N ARG A 532 0.03 13.66 -11.25
CA ARG A 532 -1.17 12.89 -10.88
C ARG A 532 -2.43 13.58 -11.37
N VAL A 533 -3.42 12.78 -11.74
CA VAL A 533 -4.77 13.25 -12.03
C VAL A 533 -5.61 13.16 -10.77
N ALA A 534 -6.46 14.13 -10.55
CA ALA A 534 -7.44 14.11 -9.47
C ALA A 534 -8.67 14.89 -9.88
N GLN A 535 -9.82 14.42 -9.41
CA GLN A 535 -11.09 15.08 -9.57
C GLN A 535 -11.22 16.25 -8.59
N ARG A 536 -11.95 17.31 -8.95
CA ARG A 536 -12.29 18.41 -8.04
C ARG A 536 -12.91 17.87 -6.75
N GLY A 537 -12.56 18.47 -5.61
CA GLY A 537 -13.11 18.13 -4.31
C GLY A 537 -12.52 16.87 -3.68
N ASN A 538 -11.71 16.13 -4.41
CA ASN A 538 -11.00 14.99 -3.83
C ASN A 538 -9.51 15.30 -3.72
N ILE A 539 -9.11 15.69 -2.52
CA ILE A 539 -7.74 16.08 -2.22
C ILE A 539 -7.02 15.04 -1.43
N GLY A 540 -7.57 13.90 -1.28
CA GLY A 540 -6.87 12.85 -0.55
C GLY A 540 -5.37 13.00 -0.81
N TYR A 541 -4.52 12.71 -0.02
CA TYR A 541 -3.03 12.65 -0.03
C TYR A 541 -2.21 13.16 -1.24
N THR A 542 -2.84 13.60 -2.35
CA THR A 542 -2.11 13.96 -3.58
C THR A 542 -2.53 15.30 -4.14
N ALA A 543 -1.60 16.25 -4.10
CA ALA A 543 -1.76 17.47 -4.86
C ALA A 543 -1.77 17.17 -6.38
N SER A 544 -2.75 17.70 -7.09
CA SER A 544 -2.88 17.58 -8.54
C SER A 544 -3.26 18.92 -9.15
N ALA A 545 -2.63 19.28 -10.26
CA ALA A 545 -2.97 20.50 -10.97
C ALA A 545 -4.39 20.48 -11.55
N TRP A 546 -4.96 19.30 -11.80
CA TRP A 546 -6.35 19.17 -12.27
C TRP A 546 -7.41 19.45 -11.20
N THR A 547 -7.03 19.71 -9.95
CA THR A 547 -7.94 20.21 -8.91
C THR A 547 -8.21 21.73 -9.01
N ILE A 548 -7.45 22.43 -9.83
CA ILE A 548 -7.71 23.85 -10.20
C ILE A 548 -9.05 23.89 -10.92
N THR A 549 -9.92 24.85 -10.57
CA THR A 549 -11.30 24.91 -11.08
C THR A 549 -11.46 25.89 -12.24
N ASP A 550 -10.54 26.84 -12.38
CA ASP A 550 -10.53 27.83 -13.43
C ASP A 550 -9.55 27.44 -14.56
N GLN A 551 -10.04 27.48 -15.82
CA GLN A 551 -9.25 27.03 -16.97
C GLN A 551 -8.07 27.99 -17.27
N GLU A 552 -8.26 29.29 -17.15
CA GLU A 552 -7.17 30.26 -17.40
C GLU A 552 -6.06 30.13 -16.34
N GLU A 553 -6.47 29.94 -15.09
CA GLU A 553 -5.53 29.63 -14.00
C GLU A 553 -4.79 28.32 -14.23
N PHE A 554 -5.50 27.26 -14.69
CA PHE A 554 -4.86 25.99 -15.04
C PHE A 554 -3.85 26.18 -16.18
N ASP A 555 -4.20 26.88 -17.25
CA ASP A 555 -3.33 27.09 -18.42
C ASP A 555 -2.08 27.91 -18.01
N ARG A 556 -2.28 28.92 -17.18
CA ARG A 556 -1.19 29.72 -16.61
C ARG A 556 -0.25 28.86 -15.75
N VAL A 557 -0.81 28.04 -14.85
CA VAL A 557 -0.04 27.16 -13.95
C VAL A 557 0.64 26.07 -14.76
N ALA A 558 -0.04 25.42 -15.69
CA ALA A 558 0.50 24.34 -16.52
C ALA A 558 1.76 24.76 -17.29
N GLY A 559 1.81 26.02 -17.76
CA GLY A 559 2.98 26.57 -18.45
C GLY A 559 4.22 26.74 -17.54
N THR A 560 4.02 26.87 -16.24
CA THR A 560 5.09 27.08 -15.24
C THR A 560 5.47 25.84 -14.48
N LEU A 561 4.63 24.80 -14.46
CA LEU A 561 4.88 23.58 -13.71
C LEU A 561 6.19 22.91 -14.15
N ARG A 562 6.91 22.41 -13.16
CA ARG A 562 8.06 21.53 -13.31
C ARG A 562 7.77 20.24 -12.56
N PRO A 563 8.15 19.08 -13.08
CA PRO A 563 7.94 17.80 -12.39
C PRO A 563 8.72 17.75 -11.08
N GLU A 564 8.13 17.13 -10.08
CA GLU A 564 8.80 16.88 -8.81
C GLU A 564 10.00 15.97 -9.02
N LYS A 565 11.16 16.39 -8.50
CA LYS A 565 12.41 15.64 -8.51
C LYS A 565 12.93 15.50 -7.09
N ASN A 566 13.60 14.38 -6.83
CA ASN A 566 14.30 14.14 -5.58
C ASN A 566 15.74 13.71 -5.84
N TRP A 567 16.70 14.38 -5.17
CA TRP A 567 18.05 13.87 -4.97
C TRP A 567 18.09 13.16 -3.64
N ASN A 568 18.44 11.87 -3.66
CA ASN A 568 18.64 11.05 -2.49
C ASN A 568 20.12 10.72 -2.33
N LEU A 569 20.64 10.89 -1.11
CA LEU A 569 21.93 10.38 -0.69
C LEU A 569 21.71 9.53 0.56
N THR A 570 22.15 8.27 0.54
CA THR A 570 22.16 7.39 1.71
C THR A 570 23.56 6.80 1.89
N VAL A 571 24.04 6.82 3.12
CA VAL A 571 25.30 6.19 3.52
C VAL A 571 25.00 5.28 4.70
N GLY A 572 25.35 4.01 4.58
CA GLY A 572 25.03 3.02 5.61
C GLY A 572 26.10 1.95 5.78
N ALA A 573 25.99 1.25 6.88
CA ALA A 573 26.84 0.11 7.22
C ALA A 573 26.07 -0.94 8.03
N SER A 574 26.55 -2.16 7.95
CA SER A 574 26.09 -3.30 8.75
C SER A 574 27.30 -4.06 9.30
N HIS A 575 27.22 -4.50 10.54
CA HIS A 575 28.21 -5.39 11.12
C HIS A 575 27.55 -6.52 11.90
N ARG A 576 28.01 -7.74 11.65
CA ARG A 576 27.59 -8.96 12.34
C ARG A 576 28.66 -9.41 13.31
N PHE A 577 28.32 -9.40 14.59
CA PHE A 577 29.02 -10.12 15.65
C PHE A 577 28.44 -11.53 15.75
N ASP A 578 28.95 -12.34 16.67
CA ASP A 578 28.44 -13.71 16.88
C ASP A 578 26.92 -13.77 17.11
N ARG A 579 26.42 -13.00 18.07
CA ARG A 579 24.99 -12.98 18.48
C ARG A 579 24.32 -11.62 18.30
N LEU A 580 24.97 -10.68 17.61
CA LEU A 580 24.48 -9.31 17.46
C LEU A 580 24.72 -8.81 16.04
N THR A 581 23.67 -8.32 15.40
CA THR A 581 23.78 -7.61 14.13
C THR A 581 23.35 -6.17 14.35
N ILE A 582 24.18 -5.23 13.92
CA ILE A 582 23.89 -3.80 13.95
C ILE A 582 23.87 -3.29 12.51
N THR A 583 22.81 -2.64 12.11
CA THR A 583 22.67 -1.99 10.81
C THR A 583 22.32 -0.52 11.04
N GLY A 584 22.89 0.38 10.26
CA GLY A 584 22.54 1.78 10.38
C GLY A 584 22.84 2.54 9.11
N ASP A 585 22.07 3.59 8.88
CA ASP A 585 22.30 4.52 7.78
C ASP A 585 21.89 5.94 8.13
N VAL A 586 22.46 6.88 7.39
CA VAL A 586 22.07 8.29 7.38
C VAL A 586 21.66 8.66 5.97
N PHE A 587 20.62 9.47 5.86
CA PHE A 587 20.08 9.85 4.55
C PHE A 587 19.72 11.32 4.46
N TYR A 588 19.77 11.84 3.23
CA TYR A 588 19.36 13.18 2.87
C TYR A 588 18.60 13.19 1.56
N ASN A 589 17.42 13.86 1.54
CA ASN A 589 16.60 14.06 0.36
C ASN A 589 16.43 15.55 0.09
N ASP A 590 16.70 15.99 -1.16
CA ASP A 590 16.43 17.35 -1.68
C ASP A 590 15.28 17.25 -2.69
N ILE A 591 14.07 17.54 -2.24
CA ILE A 591 12.84 17.43 -3.02
C ILE A 591 12.52 18.79 -3.60
N ARG A 592 12.41 18.88 -4.92
CA ARG A 592 12.14 20.11 -5.66
C ARG A 592 10.84 20.03 -6.43
N ASN A 593 10.19 21.18 -6.60
CA ASN A 593 8.96 21.32 -7.38
C ASN A 593 7.80 20.46 -6.85
N ARG A 594 7.71 20.28 -5.54
CA ARG A 594 6.61 19.57 -4.91
C ARG A 594 5.31 20.36 -5.07
N LEU A 595 4.26 19.70 -5.55
CA LEU A 595 2.93 20.26 -5.46
C LEU A 595 2.41 20.04 -4.03
N LEU A 596 2.08 21.15 -3.37
CA LEU A 596 1.49 21.15 -2.05
C LEU A 596 0.01 21.50 -2.17
N SER A 597 -0.85 20.77 -1.49
CA SER A 597 -2.27 21.10 -1.32
C SER A 597 -2.59 21.32 0.13
N ALA A 598 -3.39 22.33 0.43
CA ALA A 598 -3.96 22.55 1.73
C ALA A 598 -5.47 22.45 1.67
N ALA A 599 -6.04 21.79 2.68
CA ALA A 599 -7.47 21.68 2.89
C ALA A 599 -7.96 22.85 3.75
N ILE A 600 -9.01 23.51 3.33
CA ILE A 600 -9.66 24.61 4.05
C ILE A 600 -11.17 24.36 4.00
N GLY A 601 -11.87 24.49 5.14
CA GLY A 601 -13.31 24.26 5.23
C GLY A 601 -13.70 22.92 5.86
N THR A 602 -14.98 22.52 5.73
CA THR A 602 -15.50 21.24 6.23
C THR A 602 -15.26 20.11 5.22
N GLN A 603 -15.49 18.85 5.63
CA GLN A 603 -15.34 17.71 4.71
C GLN A 603 -16.27 17.77 3.48
N PHE A 604 -17.40 18.47 3.56
CA PHE A 604 -18.36 18.64 2.48
C PHE A 604 -18.15 19.92 1.66
N ALA A 605 -17.56 20.95 2.27
CA ALA A 605 -17.31 22.25 1.66
C ALA A 605 -15.80 22.57 1.60
N GLN A 606 -15.00 21.60 1.21
CA GLN A 606 -13.56 21.72 1.20
C GLN A 606 -13.07 22.58 0.02
N ILE A 607 -12.30 23.61 0.33
CA ILE A 607 -11.59 24.42 -0.65
C ILE A 607 -10.14 23.94 -0.73
N ASN A 608 -9.69 23.68 -1.94
CA ASN A 608 -8.36 23.21 -2.22
C ASN A 608 -7.54 24.23 -2.94
N THR A 609 -6.42 24.54 -2.36
CA THR A 609 -5.43 25.34 -3.02
C THR A 609 -4.20 24.49 -3.32
N VAL A 610 -3.75 24.54 -4.57
CA VAL A 610 -2.58 23.79 -5.05
C VAL A 610 -1.54 24.78 -5.53
N ARG A 611 -0.35 24.68 -5.00
CA ARG A 611 0.78 25.54 -5.38
C ARG A 611 2.07 24.72 -5.48
N LEU A 612 2.99 25.23 -6.26
CA LEU A 612 4.32 24.67 -6.40
C LEU A 612 5.20 25.14 -5.26
N MET A 613 5.74 24.19 -4.48
CA MET A 613 6.76 24.45 -3.47
C MET A 613 8.15 24.34 -4.10
N PRO A 614 9.04 25.33 -3.93
CA PRO A 614 10.37 25.26 -4.53
C PRO A 614 11.20 24.08 -4.03
N LYS A 615 11.27 23.91 -2.71
CA LYS A 615 12.07 22.87 -2.07
C LYS A 615 11.47 22.38 -0.75
N MET A 616 11.73 21.11 -0.48
CA MET A 616 11.55 20.48 0.82
C MET A 616 12.72 19.53 1.06
N HIS A 617 13.21 19.46 2.29
CA HIS A 617 14.31 18.58 2.66
C HIS A 617 13.86 17.54 3.66
N VAL A 618 14.46 16.35 3.59
CA VAL A 618 14.33 15.32 4.62
C VAL A 618 15.72 14.81 4.97
N ILE A 619 16.09 14.92 6.22
CA ILE A 619 17.35 14.39 6.76
C ILE A 619 17.04 13.44 7.91
N GLY A 620 17.73 12.31 7.98
CA GLY A 620 17.49 11.36 9.05
C GLY A 620 18.56 10.30 9.19
N ALA A 621 18.35 9.47 10.20
CA ALA A 621 19.17 8.29 10.48
C ALA A 621 18.26 7.14 10.93
N ASP A 622 18.56 5.95 10.44
CA ASP A 622 17.92 4.71 10.78
C ASP A 622 18.94 3.77 11.47
N LEU A 623 18.51 3.04 12.49
CA LEU A 623 19.30 2.06 13.21
C LEU A 623 18.44 0.81 13.43
N GLY A 624 18.99 -0.35 13.10
CA GLY A 624 18.45 -1.67 13.41
C GLY A 624 19.45 -2.47 14.24
N ILE A 625 19.00 -3.06 15.33
CA ILE A 625 19.79 -3.94 16.19
C ILE A 625 19.04 -5.25 16.33
N THR A 626 19.64 -6.35 15.92
CA THR A 626 19.13 -7.71 16.14
C THR A 626 20.10 -8.44 17.07
N ALA A 627 19.60 -8.98 18.18
CA ALA A 627 20.41 -9.68 19.17
C ALA A 627 19.79 -11.04 19.53
N ASP A 628 20.54 -12.12 19.39
CA ASP A 628 20.21 -13.43 19.94
C ASP A 628 20.60 -13.46 21.41
N LEU A 629 19.67 -13.08 22.30
CA LEU A 629 19.90 -12.99 23.75
C LEU A 629 20.22 -14.36 24.34
N THR A 630 19.57 -15.38 23.83
CA THR A 630 19.86 -16.80 24.09
C THR A 630 19.57 -17.61 22.81
N ASP A 631 19.81 -18.91 22.81
CA ASP A 631 19.46 -19.79 21.68
C ASP A 631 17.94 -19.88 21.43
N HIS A 632 17.12 -19.39 22.36
CA HIS A 632 15.67 -19.42 22.32
C HIS A 632 15.01 -18.04 22.31
N LEU A 633 15.77 -16.97 22.51
CA LEU A 633 15.24 -15.62 22.68
C LEU A 633 15.99 -14.65 21.80
N GLN A 634 15.29 -13.99 20.90
CA GLN A 634 15.81 -12.96 20.01
C GLN A 634 15.11 -11.62 20.26
N PHE A 635 15.87 -10.55 20.20
CA PHE A 635 15.41 -9.17 20.33
C PHE A 635 15.79 -8.37 19.10
N TYR A 636 14.83 -7.60 18.59
CA TYR A 636 15.05 -6.60 17.54
C TYR A 636 14.67 -5.21 18.05
N GLN A 637 15.49 -4.21 17.73
CA GLN A 637 15.22 -2.80 17.97
C GLN A 637 15.46 -2.01 16.69
N GLY A 638 14.38 -1.43 16.13
CA GLY A 638 14.42 -0.43 15.09
C GLY A 638 14.24 0.98 15.68
N VAL A 639 15.11 1.90 15.30
CA VAL A 639 15.05 3.32 15.66
C VAL A 639 15.19 4.14 14.39
N ALA A 640 14.26 5.06 14.14
CA ALA A 640 14.39 6.03 13.08
C ALA A 640 14.15 7.43 13.61
N VAL A 641 15.04 8.35 13.24
CA VAL A 641 14.93 9.78 13.55
C VAL A 641 15.07 10.54 12.25
N ALA A 642 14.04 11.29 11.87
CA ALA A 642 14.09 12.11 10.66
C ALA A 642 13.38 13.45 10.86
N ARG A 643 13.91 14.46 10.20
CA ARG A 643 13.31 15.79 10.11
C ARG A 643 13.05 16.11 8.65
N SER A 644 11.77 16.29 8.31
CA SER A 644 11.35 16.91 7.07
C SER A 644 11.11 18.40 7.31
N TYR A 645 11.47 19.29 6.39
CA TYR A 645 11.21 20.74 6.54
C TYR A 645 11.09 21.44 5.18
N TYR A 646 10.24 22.47 5.15
CA TYR A 646 10.04 23.33 3.98
C TYR A 646 11.10 24.43 3.93
N ASP A 647 11.57 24.78 2.72
CA ASP A 647 12.62 25.79 2.52
C ASP A 647 12.06 27.21 2.36
N SER A 648 10.75 27.36 2.14
CA SER A 648 10.09 28.65 1.97
C SER A 648 8.70 28.64 2.58
N ASP A 649 8.18 29.86 2.82
CA ASP A 649 6.79 30.07 3.17
C ASP A 649 5.87 29.79 1.98
N PHE A 650 4.60 29.57 2.25
CA PHE A 650 3.59 29.25 1.26
C PHE A 650 2.65 30.46 1.07
N ALA A 651 2.51 30.93 -0.17
CA ALA A 651 1.67 32.07 -0.50
C ALA A 651 0.44 31.67 -1.32
N VAL A 652 -0.73 32.19 -0.95
CA VAL A 652 -2.00 32.05 -1.68
C VAL A 652 -2.62 33.44 -1.84
N GLY A 653 -2.57 33.99 -3.06
CA GLY A 653 -2.88 35.39 -3.26
C GLY A 653 -1.97 36.28 -2.42
N ASP A 654 -2.56 37.19 -1.67
CA ASP A 654 -1.82 38.10 -0.74
C ASP A 654 -1.55 37.49 0.64
N THR A 655 -2.05 36.29 0.91
CA THR A 655 -1.87 35.63 2.20
C THR A 655 -0.61 34.77 2.18
N VAL A 656 0.30 35.03 3.14
CA VAL A 656 1.50 34.21 3.34
C VAL A 656 1.35 33.37 4.59
N TYR A 657 1.51 32.05 4.44
CA TYR A 657 1.52 31.07 5.54
C TYR A 657 2.95 30.77 5.94
N PRO A 658 3.35 30.96 7.21
CA PRO A 658 4.72 30.84 7.67
C PRO A 658 5.10 29.37 7.92
N ILE A 659 5.40 28.63 6.86
CA ILE A 659 5.74 27.21 6.97
C ILE A 659 7.23 26.90 6.78
N LYS A 660 8.05 27.90 6.46
CA LYS A 660 9.50 27.74 6.33
C LYS A 660 10.12 27.17 7.60
N GLY A 661 10.89 26.08 7.46
CA GLY A 661 11.51 25.37 8.58
C GLY A 661 10.59 24.42 9.33
N ASN A 662 9.28 24.42 9.05
CA ASN A 662 8.30 23.55 9.67
C ASN A 662 8.36 22.15 9.09
N ALA A 663 8.02 21.17 9.92
CA ALA A 663 7.99 19.77 9.53
C ALA A 663 6.71 19.40 8.76
N GLN A 664 6.82 18.38 7.91
CA GLN A 664 5.72 17.87 7.11
C GLN A 664 4.60 17.29 8.00
N PRO A 665 3.34 17.68 7.80
CA PRO A 665 2.21 17.11 8.51
C PRO A 665 2.04 15.61 8.29
N GLY A 666 1.62 14.92 9.34
CA GLY A 666 1.31 13.48 9.30
C GLY A 666 2.53 12.56 9.39
N TYR A 667 3.76 13.07 9.29
CA TYR A 667 4.97 12.27 9.38
C TYR A 667 5.59 12.31 10.79
N PRO A 668 5.73 11.17 11.49
CA PRO A 668 6.38 11.14 12.80
C PRO A 668 7.89 11.36 12.65
N GLN A 669 8.46 12.25 13.47
CA GLN A 669 9.90 12.53 13.43
C GLN A 669 10.75 11.47 14.13
N ILE A 670 10.14 10.65 14.99
CA ILE A 670 10.80 9.55 15.70
C ILE A 670 9.88 8.32 15.59
N SER A 671 10.44 7.22 15.15
CA SER A 671 9.77 5.90 15.10
C SER A 671 10.61 4.89 15.85
N LEU A 672 9.98 4.15 16.75
CA LEU A 672 10.61 3.09 17.54
C LEU A 672 9.80 1.81 17.36
N VAL A 673 10.48 0.73 17.02
CA VAL A 673 9.91 -0.62 16.95
C VAL A 673 10.80 -1.56 17.73
N SER A 674 10.26 -2.18 18.77
CA SER A 674 10.94 -3.22 19.53
C SER A 674 10.20 -4.53 19.36
N ASP A 675 10.88 -5.58 19.01
CA ASP A 675 10.31 -6.93 18.87
C ASP A 675 11.09 -7.91 19.74
N LEU A 676 10.38 -8.70 20.50
CA LEU A 676 10.92 -9.79 21.31
C LEU A 676 10.23 -11.07 20.88
N SER A 677 10.99 -12.03 20.40
CA SER A 677 10.48 -13.34 20.02
C SER A 677 11.19 -14.46 20.77
N ALA A 678 10.45 -15.50 21.09
CA ALA A 678 10.94 -16.66 21.80
C ALA A 678 10.40 -17.96 21.19
N HIS A 679 11.22 -19.02 21.20
CA HIS A 679 10.80 -20.37 20.83
C HIS A 679 11.30 -21.40 21.86
N PHE A 680 10.39 -22.25 22.31
CA PHE A 680 10.67 -23.31 23.28
C PHE A 680 9.98 -24.59 22.80
N GLY A 681 10.75 -25.49 22.18
CA GLY A 681 10.21 -26.66 21.52
C GLY A 681 9.20 -26.25 20.44
N ASP A 682 7.95 -26.71 20.58
CA ASP A 682 6.86 -26.44 19.65
C ASP A 682 6.15 -25.10 19.89
N TRP A 683 6.50 -24.38 20.98
CA TRP A 683 5.91 -23.09 21.31
C TRP A 683 6.69 -21.92 20.70
N ARG A 684 5.97 -20.94 20.20
CA ARG A 684 6.50 -19.65 19.75
C ARG A 684 5.73 -18.51 20.42
N PHE A 685 6.45 -17.50 20.88
CA PHE A 685 5.89 -16.30 21.48
C PHE A 685 6.50 -15.07 20.84
N GLY A 686 5.74 -13.98 20.78
CA GLY A 686 6.26 -12.71 20.33
C GLY A 686 5.54 -11.53 20.98
N ALA A 687 6.28 -10.44 21.11
CA ALA A 687 5.78 -9.15 21.58
C ALA A 687 6.43 -8.03 20.79
N THR A 688 5.62 -7.23 20.10
CA THR A 688 6.07 -6.08 19.33
C THR A 688 5.53 -4.79 19.93
N SER A 689 6.41 -3.85 20.26
CA SER A 689 6.06 -2.48 20.69
C SER A 689 6.38 -1.50 19.58
N THR A 690 5.39 -0.69 19.19
CA THR A 690 5.54 0.35 18.17
C THR A 690 5.22 1.71 18.77
N SER A 691 6.09 2.71 18.53
CA SER A 691 5.87 4.08 18.99
C SER A 691 6.21 5.08 17.89
N TYR A 692 5.33 6.07 17.71
CA TYR A 692 5.51 7.22 16.82
C TYR A 692 5.38 8.51 17.60
N LEU A 693 6.40 9.37 17.53
CA LEU A 693 6.51 10.57 18.34
C LEU A 693 6.73 11.82 17.46
N ARG A 694 6.37 12.96 18.02
CA ARG A 694 6.58 14.29 17.40
C ARG A 694 5.98 14.40 16.00
N GLN A 695 4.74 13.93 15.81
CA GLN A 695 4.01 13.99 14.56
C GLN A 695 3.26 15.33 14.44
N PRO A 696 3.65 16.23 13.52
CA PRO A 696 2.90 17.46 13.26
C PRO A 696 1.54 17.13 12.62
N PHE A 697 0.51 17.93 12.94
CA PHE A 697 -0.82 17.76 12.35
C PHE A 697 -1.09 18.78 11.23
N THR A 698 -0.56 20.00 11.37
CA THR A 698 -0.76 21.14 10.49
C THR A 698 0.55 21.56 9.83
N TYR A 699 0.47 22.36 8.76
CA TYR A 699 1.66 22.92 8.10
C TYR A 699 2.42 23.92 8.98
N GLU A 700 1.72 24.69 9.81
CA GLU A 700 2.34 25.64 10.76
C GLU A 700 2.90 24.93 12.01
N ASN A 701 2.62 23.65 12.18
CA ASN A 701 3.01 22.82 13.32
C ASN A 701 2.49 23.32 14.69
N ASP A 702 1.42 24.09 14.68
CA ASP A 702 0.71 24.59 15.87
C ASP A 702 0.01 23.47 16.66
N ILE A 703 -0.43 22.41 15.96
CA ILE A 703 -1.03 21.21 16.55
C ILE A 703 -0.17 19.99 16.23
N ARG A 704 -0.06 19.07 17.20
CA ARG A 704 0.62 17.78 17.07
C ARG A 704 -0.33 16.66 17.42
N VAL A 705 -0.18 15.54 16.67
CA VAL A 705 -0.85 14.28 17.00
C VAL A 705 -0.22 13.72 18.29
N PRO A 706 -1.02 13.25 19.26
CA PRO A 706 -0.52 12.57 20.44
C PRO A 706 0.39 11.39 20.07
N THR A 707 1.35 11.06 20.95
CA THR A 707 2.22 9.91 20.76
C THR A 707 1.41 8.65 20.54
N PHE A 708 1.61 8.01 19.40
CA PHE A 708 1.12 6.66 19.15
C PHE A 708 1.99 5.67 19.91
N TRP A 709 1.36 4.76 20.67
CA TRP A 709 2.06 3.64 21.29
C TRP A 709 1.13 2.42 21.34
N GLN A 710 1.64 1.30 20.82
CA GLN A 710 0.88 0.06 20.75
C GLN A 710 1.78 -1.13 20.98
N VAL A 711 1.32 -2.08 21.79
CA VAL A 711 1.97 -3.37 21.99
C VAL A 711 1.07 -4.47 21.47
N ASN A 712 1.62 -5.34 20.64
CA ASN A 712 0.97 -6.54 20.13
C ASN A 712 1.73 -7.76 20.62
N THR A 713 1.02 -8.86 20.92
CA THR A 713 1.63 -10.11 21.38
C THR A 713 0.99 -11.30 20.69
N TYR A 714 1.74 -12.40 20.59
CA TYR A 714 1.17 -13.66 20.17
C TYR A 714 1.77 -14.84 20.92
N ALA A 715 1.02 -15.94 20.96
CA ALA A 715 1.47 -17.27 21.34
C ALA A 715 1.02 -18.28 20.28
N ALA A 716 1.91 -19.15 19.83
CA ALA A 716 1.61 -20.18 18.86
C ALA A 716 2.18 -21.52 19.29
N TYR A 717 1.44 -22.59 19.03
CA TYR A 717 1.87 -23.97 19.26
C TYR A 717 1.73 -24.77 17.96
N ARG A 718 2.82 -25.42 17.54
CA ARG A 718 2.83 -26.27 16.34
C ARG A 718 2.99 -27.73 16.76
N PHE A 719 2.03 -28.56 16.36
CA PHE A 719 2.06 -29.98 16.66
C PHE A 719 3.20 -30.67 15.90
N GLY A 720 4.06 -31.34 16.63
CA GLY A 720 5.21 -32.09 16.10
C GLY A 720 4.82 -33.29 15.23
N ALA A 721 5.81 -33.88 14.55
CA ALA A 721 5.61 -35.00 13.62
C ALA A 721 4.97 -36.25 14.26
N ASP A 722 5.19 -36.47 15.55
CA ASP A 722 4.66 -37.63 16.29
C ASP A 722 3.26 -37.42 16.88
N SER A 723 2.66 -36.25 16.64
CA SER A 723 1.30 -35.92 17.11
C SER A 723 0.22 -36.54 16.23
N ALA A 724 -1.03 -36.62 16.74
CA ALA A 724 -2.18 -37.08 15.97
C ALA A 724 -2.52 -36.15 14.79
N VAL A 725 -2.03 -34.91 14.79
CA VAL A 725 -2.27 -33.88 13.78
C VAL A 725 -0.96 -33.14 13.44
N PRO A 726 0.00 -33.82 12.81
CA PRO A 726 1.32 -33.25 12.51
C PRO A 726 1.21 -31.97 11.70
N GLY A 727 1.98 -30.94 12.08
CA GLY A 727 2.03 -29.68 11.36
C GLY A 727 0.83 -28.74 11.57
N LEU A 728 -0.19 -29.13 12.34
CA LEU A 728 -1.23 -28.22 12.78
C LEU A 728 -0.61 -27.16 13.69
N GLU A 729 -0.89 -25.89 13.42
CA GLU A 729 -0.53 -24.77 14.26
C GLU A 729 -1.78 -24.10 14.82
N LEU A 730 -1.77 -23.86 16.13
CA LEU A 730 -2.75 -23.03 16.83
C LEU A 730 -2.07 -21.74 17.25
N ARG A 731 -2.73 -20.60 17.04
CA ARG A 731 -2.17 -19.29 17.35
C ARG A 731 -3.20 -18.36 17.95
N LEU A 732 -2.82 -17.63 18.98
CA LEU A 732 -3.57 -16.54 19.59
C LEU A 732 -2.77 -15.25 19.47
N ASP A 733 -3.37 -14.23 18.85
CA ASP A 733 -2.82 -12.89 18.74
C ASP A 733 -3.64 -11.92 19.57
N VAL A 734 -2.96 -10.97 20.22
CA VAL A 734 -3.56 -9.85 20.94
C VAL A 734 -2.96 -8.56 20.40
N SER A 735 -3.73 -7.83 19.61
CA SER A 735 -3.36 -6.49 19.14
C SER A 735 -3.80 -5.44 20.16
N ASN A 736 -3.00 -4.36 20.31
CA ASN A 736 -3.24 -3.29 21.29
C ASN A 736 -3.48 -3.83 22.72
N LEU A 737 -2.53 -4.62 23.22
CA LEU A 737 -2.59 -5.33 24.49
C LEU A 737 -3.07 -4.44 25.67
N PHE A 738 -2.61 -3.20 25.72
CA PHE A 738 -2.93 -2.26 26.79
C PHE A 738 -4.19 -1.42 26.53
N ASN A 739 -4.92 -1.72 25.44
CA ASN A 739 -6.17 -1.03 25.05
C ASN A 739 -6.01 0.50 24.99
N ARG A 740 -4.90 1.00 24.44
CA ARG A 740 -4.61 2.42 24.32
C ARG A 740 -5.50 3.08 23.25
N HIS A 741 -5.98 4.27 23.56
CA HIS A 741 -6.64 5.14 22.60
C HIS A 741 -5.56 5.89 21.79
N ASN A 742 -5.33 5.47 20.54
CA ASN A 742 -4.37 6.11 19.63
C ASN A 742 -5.11 6.75 18.45
N ILE A 743 -4.55 7.83 17.92
CA ILE A 743 -4.89 8.29 16.57
C ILE A 743 -4.21 7.32 15.62
N GLY A 744 -5.00 6.58 14.83
CA GLY A 744 -4.53 5.61 13.86
C GLY A 744 -3.96 6.29 12.64
N THR A 745 -4.73 7.19 12.02
CA THR A 745 -4.27 7.96 10.87
C THR A 745 -4.53 9.44 11.08
N ALA A 746 -3.62 10.26 10.57
CA ALA A 746 -3.74 11.71 10.57
C ALA A 746 -3.57 12.24 9.14
N THR A 747 -4.20 13.35 8.85
CA THR A 747 -4.12 14.01 7.53
C THR A 747 -4.68 13.16 6.36
N ILE A 748 -5.64 12.31 6.64
CA ILE A 748 -6.25 11.37 5.70
C ILE A 748 -6.87 12.10 4.49
N ALA A 749 -7.58 13.20 4.73
CA ALA A 749 -8.20 14.02 3.69
C ALA A 749 -7.37 15.28 3.36
N GLY A 750 -6.08 15.29 3.70
CA GLY A 750 -5.21 16.45 3.54
C GLY A 750 -4.81 17.08 4.87
N SER A 751 -4.11 18.21 4.82
CA SER A 751 -3.65 18.96 6.01
C SER A 751 -4.11 20.41 5.89
N SER A 752 -4.54 20.99 7.02
CA SER A 752 -4.79 22.42 7.13
C SER A 752 -3.47 23.18 7.34
N PHE A 753 -3.48 24.49 7.11
CA PHE A 753 -2.33 25.33 7.45
C PHE A 753 -2.15 25.38 8.97
N SER A 754 -3.19 25.69 9.70
CA SER A 754 -3.23 25.77 11.17
C SER A 754 -4.60 25.33 11.68
N GLY A 755 -4.68 25.10 12.99
CA GLY A 755 -5.94 24.78 13.67
C GLY A 755 -6.36 23.33 13.54
N ASP A 756 -7.45 23.00 14.24
CA ASP A 756 -8.01 21.66 14.27
C ASP A 756 -8.87 21.42 13.02
N TYR A 757 -8.66 20.28 12.36
CA TYR A 757 -9.35 19.92 11.12
C TYR A 757 -9.79 18.46 11.12
N GLN A 758 -10.93 18.16 10.48
CA GLN A 758 -11.56 16.82 10.47
C GLN A 758 -10.87 15.86 9.52
N THR A 759 -9.63 15.47 9.83
CA THR A 759 -8.80 14.56 9.04
C THR A 759 -8.11 13.47 9.85
N LEU A 760 -8.62 13.20 11.06
CA LEU A 760 -8.10 12.16 11.93
C LEU A 760 -8.99 10.93 11.89
N GLN A 761 -8.38 9.76 12.07
CA GLN A 761 -9.09 8.53 12.40
C GLN A 761 -8.41 7.84 13.58
N ARG A 762 -9.22 7.14 14.37
CA ARG A 762 -8.78 6.41 15.57
C ARG A 762 -8.22 5.06 15.18
N SER A 763 -7.34 4.50 15.99
CA SER A 763 -6.96 3.09 15.87
C SER A 763 -7.92 2.18 16.63
N ALA A 764 -7.98 0.91 16.19
CA ALA A 764 -8.78 -0.10 16.86
C ALA A 764 -8.38 -0.28 18.34
N PRO A 765 -9.35 -0.55 19.24
CA PRO A 765 -9.08 -0.96 20.60
C PRO A 765 -8.39 -2.32 20.63
N ARG A 766 -8.18 -2.91 21.80
CA ARG A 766 -7.64 -4.27 21.92
C ARG A 766 -8.46 -5.27 21.10
N GLN A 767 -7.79 -6.05 20.26
CA GLN A 767 -8.37 -7.09 19.41
C GLN A 767 -7.74 -8.43 19.74
N LEU A 768 -8.54 -9.47 19.71
CA LEU A 768 -8.12 -10.86 19.84
C LEU A 768 -8.34 -11.57 18.50
N MET A 769 -7.38 -12.41 18.09
CA MET A 769 -7.50 -13.27 16.93
C MET A 769 -6.98 -14.66 17.30
N PHE A 770 -7.82 -15.66 17.19
CA PHE A 770 -7.40 -17.06 17.24
C PHE A 770 -7.34 -17.61 15.81
N SER A 771 -6.27 -18.29 15.47
CA SER A 771 -6.13 -18.89 14.14
C SER A 771 -5.56 -20.30 14.22
N THR A 772 -5.93 -21.09 13.22
CA THR A 772 -5.38 -22.41 12.95
C THR A 772 -4.78 -22.44 11.56
N SER A 773 -3.65 -23.11 11.39
CA SER A 773 -3.02 -23.32 10.09
C SER A 773 -2.56 -24.76 9.99
N MET A 774 -2.83 -25.39 8.85
CA MET A 774 -2.40 -26.76 8.57
C MET A 774 -1.83 -26.83 7.16
N ALA A 775 -0.69 -27.48 7.01
CA ALA A 775 -0.05 -27.76 5.73
C ALA A 775 -0.05 -29.29 5.50
N PHE A 776 -0.37 -29.68 4.26
CA PHE A 776 -0.46 -31.06 3.80
C PHE A 776 0.56 -31.33 2.69
#